data_4e813793342a6edf0e1b693234a5c113
#
_entry.id   4e813793342a6edf0e1b693234a5c113
#
_cell.length_a   1.000
_cell.length_b   1.000
_cell.length_c   1.000
_cell.angle_alpha   90.00
_cell.angle_beta   90.00
_cell.angle_gamma   90.00
#
_symmetry.space_group_name_H-M   'P 1'
#
loop_
_entity.id
_entity.type
_entity.pdbx_description
1 polymer ?
#
loop_
_entity_poly.entity_id
_entity_poly.type
_entity_poly.pdbx_seq_one_letter_code
_entity_poly.pdbx_strand_id
1 'polypeptide(L)'
;MRISAKCLAILAVLLVPGPLFAQGVLTGTIHDPSGAVLPGVTVEASSPALIEKAKTAVTDGTGQYRIIDLRPGTYAITFTLTGFNTVKRENVELSGTQVVTIPIEMKVGAVEETVTVTGESPVVDVQSARRQVVMNNDVIQALPVARAAGALLNATPGLSVDTNGPALSPTMTFFNAHSSASNSNFVAGEGRMTVNGMTIAAARSGGVSSYVYDTANSQEFTVVVGGGLGESDIGGPVANLVPRSGGNTFAGTAFLNEAGSWSRGNNLTPELQAQNPNLTQTPGILQAYDASGSFGGPIKRDRLWFYGSYRNLDTQTAMEGIVANANAGDPSHWDWAPSPINARLVQDRQMIIGRLTGQAGRSRLQFNSEYQHRCEGTPLKVGDPGCHQRGDDWIGLGNNATPFQSPEATSTAARGYFDAPYYLNQGTWTMPVNNKLLLEANYAAFRYNPLFGFPPPDGITNLIPVTEQSNAINPATGLRYAPQPTYTYRGVEQWGWAVGRTDGWQATASYVTGAHSMKAGYQGNRLDQLDQTLTDGDNIAYRFNQGVPNAVTYRLPDFGHRTITNLNSVFLQDIWTRNRLTLQGALRWDHVSSYSPVEGNGTTKTSAFNAQPISFPVVQGVDAYNDLTPRVAAAYDIFGNGKTAVKFNWGRYLAYAANDAPYISNNPAVTIQSVVTNRAWTDGNNNKIVDCDL
;
A
#
# COMPACT_ATOMS: atom_id res chain seq x y z
N MET A 1 25.14 15.25 -34.88
CA MET A 1 24.68 16.39 -34.06
C MET A 1 23.41 16.17 -33.23
N ARG A 2 22.73 15.03 -33.29
CA ARG A 2 21.51 14.75 -32.48
C ARG A 2 21.76 14.04 -31.15
N ILE A 3 23.00 13.60 -30.90
CA ILE A 3 23.37 12.90 -29.64
C ILE A 3 23.67 13.91 -28.53
N SER A 4 24.21 15.08 -28.87
CA SER A 4 24.53 16.13 -27.90
C SER A 4 23.29 16.75 -27.24
N ALA A 5 22.17 16.87 -27.96
CA ALA A 5 20.94 17.42 -27.39
C ALA A 5 20.29 16.47 -26.37
N LYS A 6 20.38 15.16 -26.57
CA LYS A 6 19.90 14.16 -25.58
C LYS A 6 20.79 14.10 -24.35
N CYS A 7 22.11 14.21 -24.53
CA CYS A 7 23.03 14.29 -23.40
C CYS A 7 22.89 15.61 -22.63
N LEU A 8 22.63 16.73 -23.32
CA LEU A 8 22.32 17.99 -22.66
C LEU A 8 20.98 17.96 -21.94
N ALA A 9 19.97 17.30 -22.52
CA ALA A 9 18.68 17.11 -21.86
C ALA A 9 18.79 16.20 -20.63
N ILE A 10 19.58 15.13 -20.70
CA ILE A 10 19.87 14.27 -19.55
C ILE A 10 20.69 15.04 -18.49
N LEU A 11 21.65 15.85 -18.88
CA LEU A 11 22.41 16.70 -17.97
C LEU A 11 21.55 17.81 -17.37
N ALA A 12 20.63 18.40 -18.14
CA ALA A 12 19.65 19.37 -17.65
C ALA A 12 18.63 18.74 -16.70
N VAL A 13 18.21 17.49 -16.94
CA VAL A 13 17.36 16.73 -16.01
C VAL A 13 18.12 16.36 -14.74
N LEU A 14 19.44 16.16 -14.81
CA LEU A 14 20.29 15.93 -13.63
C LEU A 14 20.58 17.21 -12.84
N LEU A 15 20.36 18.39 -13.44
CA LEU A 15 20.52 19.70 -12.78
C LEU A 15 19.19 20.27 -12.24
N VAL A 16 18.05 19.64 -12.50
CA VAL A 16 16.80 20.00 -11.83
C VAL A 16 16.91 19.52 -10.38
N PRO A 17 16.91 20.41 -9.39
CA PRO A 17 16.95 19.99 -7.99
C PRO A 17 15.69 19.21 -7.67
N GLY A 18 15.85 17.94 -7.35
CA GLY A 18 14.78 17.06 -6.93
C GLY A 18 14.99 16.60 -5.49
N PRO A 19 14.10 16.12 -4.85
CA PRO A 19 13.47 16.33 -3.55
C PRO A 19 13.48 15.15 -2.55
N LEU A 20 13.10 15.12 -1.47
CA LEU A 20 12.84 15.13 -0.12
C LEU A 20 12.33 14.01 0.74
N PHE A 21 12.44 14.12 2.10
CA PHE A 21 11.80 13.33 3.16
C PHE A 21 11.14 14.15 4.28
N ALA A 22 10.14 13.51 4.94
CA ALA A 22 9.68 13.88 6.25
C ALA A 22 10.75 13.55 7.30
N GLN A 23 11.24 14.53 8.03
CA GLN A 23 12.23 14.37 9.09
C GLN A 23 11.83 15.13 10.33
N GLY A 24 12.14 14.54 11.50
CA GLY A 24 11.87 15.14 12.78
C GLY A 24 12.69 16.40 13.01
N VAL A 25 12.13 17.31 13.79
CA VAL A 25 12.74 18.57 14.16
C VAL A 25 12.75 18.72 15.67
N LEU A 26 13.88 19.06 16.24
CA LEU A 26 13.99 19.52 17.63
C LEU A 26 14.16 21.04 17.63
N THR A 27 13.37 21.73 18.42
CA THR A 27 13.41 23.17 18.56
C THR A 27 13.15 23.57 20.01
N GLY A 28 13.41 24.81 20.38
CA GLY A 28 13.09 25.35 21.70
C GLY A 28 13.71 26.70 21.94
N THR A 29 13.30 27.31 23.04
CA THR A 29 13.87 28.57 23.51
C THR A 29 14.62 28.32 24.81
N ILE A 30 15.80 28.92 24.95
CA ILE A 30 16.62 28.81 26.15
C ILE A 30 16.64 30.14 26.84
N HIS A 31 16.38 30.12 28.13
CA HIS A 31 16.34 31.30 28.99
C HIS A 31 17.04 31.03 30.34
N ASP A 32 17.38 32.08 31.04
CA ASP A 32 17.86 32.02 32.39
C ASP A 32 16.68 32.03 33.39
N PRO A 33 16.92 31.87 34.74
CA PRO A 33 15.86 31.93 35.76
C PRO A 33 15.14 33.28 35.84
N SER A 34 15.66 34.34 35.27
CA SER A 34 14.98 35.63 35.18
C SER A 34 14.01 35.72 34.00
N GLY A 35 14.05 34.74 33.10
CA GLY A 35 13.29 34.73 31.86
C GLY A 35 13.99 35.42 30.69
N ALA A 36 15.23 35.88 30.87
CA ALA A 36 15.99 36.45 29.78
C ALA A 36 16.48 35.34 28.81
N VAL A 37 16.34 35.57 27.51
CA VAL A 37 16.76 34.61 26.50
C VAL A 37 18.28 34.50 26.42
N LEU A 38 18.79 33.29 26.15
CA LEU A 38 20.21 33.00 26.10
C LEU A 38 20.68 32.73 24.66
N PRO A 39 21.25 33.73 23.95
CA PRO A 39 21.91 33.51 22.66
C PRO A 39 23.26 32.80 22.84
N GLY A 40 23.68 32.07 21.79
CA GLY A 40 25.00 31.44 21.76
C GLY A 40 25.11 30.12 22.51
N VAL A 41 24.01 29.56 23.03
CA VAL A 41 23.99 28.21 23.63
C VAL A 41 24.22 27.18 22.54
N THR A 42 25.21 26.32 22.75
CA THR A 42 25.41 25.14 21.90
C THR A 42 24.45 24.04 22.33
N VAL A 43 23.65 23.56 21.40
CA VAL A 43 22.69 22.48 21.58
C VAL A 43 23.12 21.30 20.74
N GLU A 44 23.43 20.17 21.39
CA GLU A 44 23.81 18.93 20.74
C GLU A 44 22.73 17.87 20.94
N ALA A 45 22.20 17.33 19.86
CA ALA A 45 21.30 16.18 19.88
C ALA A 45 22.05 14.93 19.44
N SER A 46 22.20 13.98 20.34
CA SER A 46 22.87 12.69 20.10
C SER A 46 21.88 11.52 20.11
N SER A 47 22.05 10.58 19.19
CA SER A 47 21.21 9.39 19.08
C SER A 47 21.91 8.27 18.30
N PRO A 48 21.69 6.99 18.65
CA PRO A 48 22.09 5.86 17.81
C PRO A 48 21.44 5.86 16.45
N ALA A 49 20.27 6.51 16.30
CA ALA A 49 19.55 6.66 15.02
C ALA A 49 20.26 7.60 14.03
N LEU A 50 21.11 8.50 14.53
CA LEU A 50 21.89 9.41 13.70
C LEU A 50 23.14 8.71 13.14
N ILE A 51 23.40 8.92 11.86
CA ILE A 51 24.59 8.41 11.20
C ILE A 51 25.85 9.08 11.79
N GLU A 52 25.76 10.38 11.99
CA GLU A 52 26.82 11.23 12.56
C GLU A 52 26.93 11.10 14.08
N LYS A 53 26.07 10.29 14.70
CA LYS A 53 25.88 10.11 16.14
C LYS A 53 25.37 11.36 16.88
N ALA A 54 25.71 12.55 16.46
CA ALA A 54 25.24 13.80 17.03
C ALA A 54 25.06 14.89 15.97
N LYS A 55 24.12 15.80 16.19
CA LYS A 55 23.92 17.03 15.43
C LYS A 55 23.88 18.22 16.39
N THR A 56 24.47 19.35 15.97
CA THR A 56 24.56 20.56 16.79
C THR A 56 23.87 21.74 16.15
N ALA A 57 23.32 22.62 16.98
CA ALA A 57 22.85 23.95 16.60
C ALA A 57 23.26 24.95 17.67
N VAL A 58 23.23 26.24 17.36
CA VAL A 58 23.50 27.31 18.32
C VAL A 58 22.28 28.22 18.39
N THR A 59 21.89 28.66 19.59
CA THR A 59 20.78 29.60 19.77
C THR A 59 21.03 30.93 19.09
N ASP A 60 20.02 31.47 18.45
CA ASP A 60 20.04 32.78 17.81
C ASP A 60 19.85 33.93 18.84
N GLY A 61 19.83 35.20 18.34
CA GLY A 61 19.66 36.37 19.18
C GLY A 61 18.35 36.43 20.00
N THR A 62 17.41 35.55 19.73
CA THR A 62 16.15 35.37 20.47
C THR A 62 16.19 34.18 21.43
N GLY A 63 17.36 33.54 21.60
CA GLY A 63 17.54 32.36 22.44
C GLY A 63 16.92 31.08 21.83
N GLN A 64 16.56 31.10 20.57
CA GLN A 64 15.91 29.97 19.92
C GLN A 64 16.93 29.07 19.24
N TYR A 65 16.79 27.74 19.42
CA TYR A 65 17.55 26.75 18.68
C TYR A 65 16.64 25.89 17.81
N ARG A 66 17.21 25.31 16.75
CA ARG A 66 16.55 24.35 15.90
C ARG A 66 17.53 23.36 15.31
N ILE A 67 17.26 22.08 15.49
CA ILE A 67 17.98 20.98 14.86
C ILE A 67 17.00 20.26 13.93
N ILE A 68 17.31 20.26 12.65
CA ILE A 68 16.49 19.69 11.57
C ILE A 68 17.16 18.45 10.99
N ASP A 69 16.46 17.72 10.14
CA ASP A 69 16.98 16.52 9.49
C ASP A 69 17.36 15.44 10.51
N LEU A 70 16.49 15.27 11.52
CA LEU A 70 16.65 14.22 12.53
C LEU A 70 15.86 12.98 12.15
N ARG A 71 16.49 11.83 12.28
CA ARG A 71 15.83 10.54 12.07
C ARG A 71 14.91 10.20 13.22
N PRO A 72 13.84 9.43 12.98
CA PRO A 72 13.08 8.85 14.07
C PRO A 72 13.96 8.06 15.03
N GLY A 73 13.76 8.26 16.32
CA GLY A 73 14.53 7.56 17.36
C GLY A 73 14.53 8.31 18.69
N THR A 74 15.23 7.75 19.66
CA THR A 74 15.41 8.36 20.99
C THR A 74 16.69 9.18 21.01
N TYR A 75 16.59 10.40 21.54
CA TYR A 75 17.67 11.39 21.58
C TYR A 75 18.06 11.77 23.00
N ALA A 76 19.34 12.02 23.18
CA ALA A 76 19.86 12.78 24.30
C ALA A 76 20.27 14.18 23.80
N ILE A 77 19.79 15.24 24.47
CA ILE A 77 20.06 16.62 24.06
C ILE A 77 20.87 17.30 25.18
N THR A 78 22.00 17.87 24.79
CA THR A 78 22.91 18.55 25.69
C THR A 78 22.96 20.05 25.34
N PHE A 79 22.81 20.90 26.35
CA PHE A 79 22.81 22.35 26.24
C PHE A 79 24.02 22.90 26.99
N THR A 80 24.89 23.64 26.32
CA THR A 80 26.14 24.13 26.90
C THR A 80 26.35 25.60 26.56
N LEU A 81 26.65 26.40 27.59
CA LEU A 81 27.03 27.79 27.45
C LEU A 81 28.05 28.13 28.54
N THR A 82 29.12 28.82 28.18
CA THR A 82 30.15 29.23 29.14
C THR A 82 29.57 30.14 30.21
N GLY A 83 29.76 29.80 31.50
CA GLY A 83 29.20 30.51 32.66
C GLY A 83 27.85 30.00 33.13
N PHE A 84 27.33 28.94 32.49
CA PHE A 84 26.09 28.27 32.89
C PHE A 84 26.32 26.78 33.11
N ASN A 85 25.50 26.16 33.94
CA ASN A 85 25.52 24.71 34.13
C ASN A 85 25.09 24.01 32.86
N THR A 86 25.79 22.93 32.50
CA THR A 86 25.35 22.09 31.37
C THR A 86 24.06 21.39 31.70
N VAL A 87 23.07 21.49 30.84
CA VAL A 87 21.79 20.76 30.97
C VAL A 87 21.75 19.62 29.97
N LYS A 88 21.45 18.41 30.45
CA LYS A 88 21.26 17.23 29.59
C LYS A 88 19.84 16.72 29.74
N ARG A 89 19.16 16.51 28.61
CA ARG A 89 17.83 15.92 28.55
C ARG A 89 17.89 14.58 27.81
N GLU A 90 17.56 13.52 28.51
CA GLU A 90 17.60 12.16 27.96
C GLU A 90 16.21 11.65 27.60
N ASN A 91 16.13 10.58 26.80
CA ASN A 91 14.92 9.88 26.40
C ASN A 91 13.91 10.76 25.64
N VAL A 92 14.40 11.67 24.80
CA VAL A 92 13.54 12.47 23.92
C VAL A 92 13.20 11.63 22.68
N GLU A 93 11.96 11.18 22.61
CA GLU A 93 11.48 10.44 21.44
C GLU A 93 11.10 11.40 20.32
N LEU A 94 11.61 11.13 19.12
CA LEU A 94 11.34 11.89 17.91
C LEU A 94 10.83 10.94 16.84
N SER A 95 9.63 11.19 16.35
CA SER A 95 9.04 10.48 15.22
C SER A 95 9.17 11.24 13.90
N GLY A 96 9.05 10.54 12.77
CA GLY A 96 9.52 10.96 11.45
C GLY A 96 9.15 12.35 10.95
N THR A 97 7.98 12.87 11.29
CA THR A 97 7.51 14.20 10.85
C THR A 97 7.27 15.16 12.00
N GLN A 98 7.66 14.78 13.21
CA GLN A 98 7.31 15.51 14.42
C GLN A 98 8.25 16.71 14.65
N VAL A 99 7.69 17.82 15.07
CA VAL A 99 8.42 18.94 15.65
C VAL A 99 8.29 18.84 17.17
N VAL A 100 9.38 18.55 17.84
CA VAL A 100 9.44 18.49 19.30
C VAL A 100 10.05 19.78 19.82
N THR A 101 9.30 20.51 20.63
CA THR A 101 9.77 21.76 21.25
C THR A 101 10.17 21.51 22.70
N ILE A 102 11.42 21.82 23.04
CA ILE A 102 11.97 21.65 24.37
C ILE A 102 12.52 22.99 24.87
N PRO A 103 11.73 23.76 25.58
CA PRO A 103 12.23 24.96 26.26
C PRO A 103 13.11 24.54 27.45
N ILE A 104 14.22 25.26 27.66
CA ILE A 104 15.19 24.97 28.71
C ILE A 104 15.50 26.23 29.51
N GLU A 105 15.52 26.08 30.83
CA GLU A 105 16.06 27.06 31.76
C GLU A 105 17.49 26.65 32.15
N MET A 106 18.47 27.52 31.91
CA MET A 106 19.85 27.30 32.32
C MET A 106 20.24 28.21 33.47
N LYS A 107 20.81 27.64 34.53
CA LYS A 107 21.27 28.37 35.68
C LYS A 107 22.74 28.74 35.58
N VAL A 108 23.09 29.92 36.11
CA VAL A 108 24.50 30.34 36.17
C VAL A 108 25.28 29.39 37.06
N GLY A 109 26.40 28.87 36.59
CA GLY A 109 27.22 27.92 37.32
C GLY A 109 28.45 27.50 36.50
N ALA A 110 29.28 26.61 37.05
CA ALA A 110 30.43 26.05 36.32
C ALA A 110 29.96 25.06 35.22
N VAL A 111 30.60 25.10 34.07
CA VAL A 111 30.29 24.17 32.93
C VAL A 111 30.49 22.69 33.29
N GLU A 112 31.27 22.44 34.32
CA GLU A 112 31.56 21.07 34.81
C GLU A 112 30.38 20.44 35.60
N GLU A 113 29.42 21.25 36.07
CA GLU A 113 28.25 20.73 36.71
C GLU A 113 27.15 20.39 35.68
N THR A 114 26.98 19.11 35.40
CA THR A 114 25.93 18.64 34.51
C THR A 114 24.66 18.31 35.29
N VAL A 115 23.58 19.04 35.01
CA VAL A 115 22.25 18.73 35.52
C VAL A 115 21.54 17.81 34.55
N THR A 116 21.47 16.52 34.85
CA THR A 116 20.69 15.56 34.03
C THR A 116 19.22 15.68 34.41
N VAL A 117 18.42 16.15 33.49
CA VAL A 117 16.95 16.18 33.60
C VAL A 117 16.40 14.93 32.96
N THR A 118 16.16 13.89 33.75
CA THR A 118 15.38 12.73 33.34
C THR A 118 13.90 13.11 33.42
N GLY A 119 13.44 13.88 32.44
CA GLY A 119 12.01 14.15 32.29
C GLY A 119 11.40 13.17 31.33
N GLU A 120 10.33 12.50 31.73
CA GLU A 120 9.47 11.81 30.76
C GLU A 120 9.14 12.76 29.62
N SER A 121 9.31 12.32 28.38
CA SER A 121 8.76 13.01 27.21
C SER A 121 7.29 13.29 27.48
N PRO A 122 6.75 14.44 27.07
CA PRO A 122 5.33 14.70 27.27
C PRO A 122 4.52 13.52 26.73
N VAL A 123 3.75 12.89 27.60
CA VAL A 123 2.94 11.70 27.26
C VAL A 123 1.89 12.05 26.19
N VAL A 124 1.54 13.33 26.09
CA VAL A 124 0.59 13.87 25.14
C VAL A 124 1.28 14.90 24.24
N ASP A 125 1.19 14.70 22.92
CA ASP A 125 1.59 15.73 21.97
C ASP A 125 0.66 16.95 22.11
N VAL A 126 1.15 17.99 22.77
CA VAL A 126 0.40 19.24 23.02
C VAL A 126 0.59 20.27 21.90
N GLN A 127 1.41 19.98 20.89
CA GLN A 127 1.78 20.91 19.83
C GLN A 127 1.15 20.58 18.48
N SER A 128 0.47 19.45 18.39
CA SER A 128 -0.26 19.07 17.17
C SER A 128 -1.67 18.63 17.52
N ALA A 129 -2.64 19.11 16.77
CA ALA A 129 -3.99 18.57 16.81
C ALA A 129 -4.15 17.28 16.00
N ARG A 130 -3.12 16.84 15.29
CA ARG A 130 -3.10 15.61 14.54
C ARG A 130 -3.20 14.41 15.48
N ARG A 131 -4.09 13.48 15.18
CA ARG A 131 -4.18 12.20 15.87
C ARG A 131 -3.34 11.18 15.11
N GLN A 132 -2.22 10.77 15.69
CA GLN A 132 -1.32 9.81 15.08
C GLN A 132 -0.81 8.77 16.09
N VAL A 133 -0.48 7.59 15.58
CA VAL A 133 0.24 6.53 16.29
C VAL A 133 1.53 6.29 15.55
N VAL A 134 2.64 6.24 16.27
CA VAL A 134 3.96 5.96 15.72
C VAL A 134 4.47 4.68 16.35
N MET A 135 4.85 3.74 15.50
CA MET A 135 5.43 2.46 15.89
C MET A 135 6.85 2.42 15.32
N ASN A 136 7.84 2.63 16.16
CA ASN A 136 9.23 2.42 15.78
C ASN A 136 9.53 0.93 15.62
N ASN A 137 10.68 0.59 15.07
CA ASN A 137 11.03 -0.80 14.83
C ASN A 137 10.99 -1.68 16.09
N ASP A 138 11.44 -1.15 17.23
CA ASP A 138 11.48 -1.92 18.49
C ASP A 138 10.06 -2.27 18.94
N VAL A 139 9.10 -1.33 18.82
CA VAL A 139 7.68 -1.57 19.07
C VAL A 139 7.12 -2.59 18.09
N ILE A 140 7.40 -2.45 16.79
CA ILE A 140 6.92 -3.39 15.75
C ILE A 140 7.41 -4.82 16.04
N GLN A 141 8.66 -4.98 16.48
CA GLN A 141 9.23 -6.30 16.79
C GLN A 141 8.70 -6.86 18.12
N ALA A 142 8.35 -6.01 19.09
CA ALA A 142 7.86 -6.42 20.40
C ALA A 142 6.36 -6.78 20.41
N LEU A 143 5.58 -6.28 19.47
CA LEU A 143 4.15 -6.56 19.40
C LEU A 143 3.91 -8.04 19.05
N PRO A 144 3.07 -8.77 19.82
CA PRO A 144 2.74 -10.18 19.55
C PRO A 144 1.70 -10.30 18.44
N VAL A 145 1.95 -9.68 17.29
CA VAL A 145 1.07 -9.68 16.13
C VAL A 145 1.83 -10.16 14.90
N ALA A 146 1.10 -10.56 13.85
CA ALA A 146 1.72 -10.87 12.57
C ALA A 146 2.50 -9.66 12.05
N ARG A 147 3.66 -9.92 11.43
CA ARG A 147 4.53 -8.89 10.83
C ARG A 147 3.94 -8.37 9.51
N ALA A 148 2.67 -8.01 9.52
CA ALA A 148 1.89 -7.51 8.40
C ALA A 148 1.26 -6.17 8.75
N ALA A 149 1.11 -5.29 7.76
CA ALA A 149 0.54 -3.95 7.98
C ALA A 149 -0.87 -4.00 8.56
N GLY A 150 -1.71 -4.94 8.13
CA GLY A 150 -3.05 -5.11 8.65
C GLY A 150 -3.10 -5.36 10.16
N ALA A 151 -2.16 -6.12 10.68
CA ALA A 151 -2.08 -6.37 12.12
C ALA A 151 -1.69 -5.12 12.92
N LEU A 152 -0.78 -4.30 12.40
CA LEU A 152 -0.39 -3.02 13.01
C LEU A 152 -1.52 -1.99 12.93
N LEU A 153 -2.26 -1.97 11.82
CA LEU A 153 -3.42 -1.10 11.66
C LEU A 153 -4.55 -1.50 12.63
N ASN A 154 -4.82 -2.80 12.80
CA ASN A 154 -5.78 -3.30 13.79
C ASN A 154 -5.39 -2.94 15.24
N ALA A 155 -4.11 -2.85 15.54
CA ALA A 155 -3.63 -2.40 16.84
C ALA A 155 -3.77 -0.89 17.04
N THR A 156 -4.16 -0.13 16.01
CA THR A 156 -4.32 1.34 16.07
C THR A 156 -5.75 1.71 16.49
N PRO A 157 -5.95 2.35 17.64
CA PRO A 157 -7.28 2.71 18.11
C PRO A 157 -8.01 3.66 17.14
N GLY A 158 -9.26 3.33 16.80
CA GLY A 158 -10.12 4.15 15.94
C GLY A 158 -9.99 3.82 14.45
N LEU A 159 -9.26 2.77 14.10
CA LEU A 159 -9.30 2.21 12.76
C LEU A 159 -10.19 0.96 12.69
N SER A 160 -10.86 0.83 11.56
CA SER A 160 -11.51 -0.39 11.11
C SER A 160 -10.70 -0.94 9.95
N VAL A 161 -10.29 -2.19 10.05
CA VAL A 161 -9.41 -2.82 9.05
C VAL A 161 -10.11 -4.04 8.48
N ASP A 162 -10.22 -4.09 7.17
CA ASP A 162 -10.69 -5.26 6.43
C ASP A 162 -9.46 -5.92 5.77
N THR A 163 -9.20 -7.14 6.16
CA THR A 163 -8.14 -7.96 5.57
C THR A 163 -8.78 -9.07 4.77
N ASN A 164 -8.63 -9.04 3.46
CA ASN A 164 -9.04 -10.15 2.60
C ASN A 164 -8.12 -11.35 2.82
N GLY A 165 -8.33 -12.11 3.88
CA GLY A 165 -7.58 -13.31 4.17
C GLY A 165 -7.10 -13.43 5.62
N PRO A 166 -6.44 -14.54 5.99
CA PRO A 166 -5.91 -14.74 7.31
C PRO A 166 -4.85 -13.68 7.64
N ALA A 167 -4.72 -13.33 8.91
CA ALA A 167 -3.82 -12.28 9.40
C ALA A 167 -2.33 -12.45 8.99
N LEU A 168 -1.95 -13.65 8.57
CA LEU A 168 -0.61 -13.98 8.06
C LEU A 168 -0.51 -13.82 6.54
N SER A 169 -1.65 -13.62 5.85
CA SER A 169 -1.65 -13.52 4.39
C SER A 169 -1.07 -12.19 3.92
N PRO A 170 -0.16 -12.19 2.96
CA PRO A 170 0.39 -10.97 2.37
C PRO A 170 -0.61 -10.35 1.35
N THR A 171 -1.83 -10.10 1.80
CA THR A 171 -2.91 -9.55 0.96
C THR A 171 -3.07 -8.05 1.10
N MET A 172 -3.92 -7.49 0.23
CA MET A 172 -4.39 -6.11 0.34
C MET A 172 -5.03 -5.85 1.68
N THR A 173 -4.72 -4.70 2.26
CA THR A 173 -5.31 -4.25 3.52
C THR A 173 -6.10 -2.98 3.27
N PHE A 174 -7.41 -3.03 3.48
CA PHE A 174 -8.29 -1.87 3.47
C PHE A 174 -8.50 -1.38 4.90
N PHE A 175 -8.52 -0.08 5.10
CA PHE A 175 -8.74 0.49 6.42
C PHE A 175 -9.44 1.85 6.34
N ASN A 176 -10.26 2.13 7.34
CA ASN A 176 -11.05 3.34 7.48
C ASN A 176 -10.98 3.85 8.92
N ALA A 177 -11.20 5.15 9.12
CA ALA A 177 -11.33 5.72 10.46
C ALA A 177 -12.81 5.77 10.85
N HIS A 178 -13.16 5.18 12.01
CA HIS A 178 -14.49 5.24 12.61
C HIS A 178 -15.67 4.82 11.69
N SER A 179 -15.39 4.11 10.62
CA SER A 179 -16.37 3.66 9.64
C SER A 179 -16.45 2.13 9.64
N SER A 180 -17.65 1.62 9.49
CA SER A 180 -17.92 0.20 9.24
C SER A 180 -18.09 -0.09 7.75
N ALA A 181 -17.72 0.82 6.86
CA ALA A 181 -17.88 0.62 5.43
C ALA A 181 -17.05 -0.58 4.99
N SER A 182 -17.72 -1.68 4.79
CA SER A 182 -17.18 -2.89 4.17
C SER A 182 -16.89 -2.58 2.71
N ASN A 183 -15.65 -2.74 2.31
CA ASN A 183 -15.23 -2.51 0.94
C ASN A 183 -15.26 -3.81 0.16
N SER A 184 -16.42 -4.33 -0.07
CA SER A 184 -16.59 -5.55 -0.85
C SER A 184 -16.40 -5.33 -2.33
N ASN A 185 -16.04 -4.32 -2.94
CA ASN A 185 -15.91 -4.17 -4.39
C ASN A 185 -14.88 -3.14 -4.86
N PHE A 186 -13.66 -3.13 -4.31
CA PHE A 186 -12.58 -2.24 -4.76
C PHE A 186 -12.93 -0.73 -4.69
N VAL A 187 -14.01 -0.37 -4.01
CA VAL A 187 -14.30 1.03 -3.72
C VAL A 187 -13.25 1.54 -2.75
N ALA A 188 -12.64 2.66 -3.10
CA ALA A 188 -11.60 3.28 -2.32
C ALA A 188 -12.01 3.42 -0.85
N GLY A 189 -11.36 2.67 0.04
CA GLY A 189 -11.41 2.93 1.45
C GLY A 189 -10.90 4.35 1.73
N GLU A 190 -11.31 4.95 2.82
CA GLU A 190 -10.80 6.26 3.21
C GLU A 190 -9.28 6.23 3.50
N GLY A 191 -8.75 5.03 3.76
CA GLY A 191 -7.35 4.82 4.14
C GLY A 191 -6.39 4.91 2.97
N ARG A 192 -5.26 5.55 3.19
CA ARG A 192 -4.17 5.67 2.23
C ARG A 192 -2.89 5.04 2.74
N MET A 193 -2.18 4.37 1.84
CA MET A 193 -0.85 3.82 2.08
C MET A 193 0.22 4.68 1.40
N THR A 194 1.28 5.00 2.15
CA THR A 194 2.43 5.76 1.65
C THR A 194 3.74 5.08 2.08
N VAL A 195 4.77 5.23 1.26
CA VAL A 195 6.15 4.88 1.63
C VAL A 195 6.96 6.15 1.56
N ASN A 196 7.66 6.49 2.64
CA ASN A 196 8.37 7.76 2.77
C ASN A 196 7.48 8.99 2.43
N GLY A 197 6.21 8.98 2.84
CA GLY A 197 5.27 10.06 2.59
C GLY A 197 4.71 10.14 1.17
N MET A 198 5.17 9.30 0.24
CA MET A 198 4.69 9.26 -1.14
C MET A 198 3.64 8.17 -1.32
N THR A 199 2.57 8.49 -2.01
CA THR A 199 1.49 7.53 -2.27
C THR A 199 1.97 6.34 -3.10
N ILE A 200 1.55 5.15 -2.68
CA ILE A 200 1.67 3.89 -3.41
C ILE A 200 0.29 3.35 -3.76
N ALA A 201 -0.69 4.24 -3.84
CA ALA A 201 -2.05 3.88 -4.17
C ALA A 201 -2.14 3.26 -5.56
N ALA A 202 -3.03 2.29 -5.71
CA ALA A 202 -3.37 1.76 -7.01
C ALA A 202 -3.99 2.86 -7.87
N ALA A 203 -3.58 2.94 -9.13
CA ALA A 203 -4.14 3.92 -10.06
C ALA A 203 -5.65 3.76 -10.23
N ARG A 204 -6.19 2.55 -10.07
CA ARG A 204 -7.61 2.25 -10.16
C ARG A 204 -8.41 2.75 -8.96
N SER A 205 -7.99 2.41 -7.75
CA SER A 205 -8.78 2.62 -6.54
C SER A 205 -8.37 3.86 -5.73
N GLY A 206 -7.21 4.41 -6.00
CA GLY A 206 -6.71 5.61 -5.30
C GLY A 206 -6.35 5.43 -3.83
N GLY A 207 -6.81 4.39 -3.19
CA GLY A 207 -6.61 4.14 -1.77
C GLY A 207 -5.51 3.10 -1.52
N VAL A 208 -5.89 1.85 -1.60
CA VAL A 208 -5.05 0.70 -1.30
C VAL A 208 -4.58 0.04 -2.58
N SER A 209 -3.38 -0.50 -2.56
CA SER A 209 -2.84 -1.33 -3.63
C SER A 209 -2.56 -2.74 -3.12
N SER A 210 -2.34 -3.67 -4.04
CA SER A 210 -1.84 -5.00 -3.67
C SER A 210 -0.38 -5.00 -3.21
N TYR A 211 0.21 -3.84 -3.01
CA TYR A 211 1.53 -3.69 -2.41
C TYR A 211 1.49 -4.08 -0.93
N VAL A 212 2.46 -4.85 -0.50
CA VAL A 212 2.61 -5.28 0.89
C VAL A 212 3.76 -4.53 1.55
N TYR A 213 3.50 -3.89 2.67
CA TYR A 213 4.55 -3.25 3.45
C TYR A 213 5.51 -4.28 4.05
N ASP A 214 6.80 -4.10 3.83
CA ASP A 214 7.82 -4.83 4.56
C ASP A 214 8.04 -4.25 5.96
N THR A 215 7.07 -4.50 6.84
CA THR A 215 7.12 -4.04 8.23
C THR A 215 8.29 -4.64 9.01
N ALA A 216 8.80 -5.79 8.58
CA ALA A 216 9.95 -6.45 9.18
C ALA A 216 11.23 -5.61 9.07
N ASN A 217 11.43 -4.97 7.93
CA ASN A 217 12.62 -4.21 7.58
C ASN A 217 12.36 -2.70 7.56
N SER A 218 11.32 -2.24 8.27
CA SER A 218 10.99 -0.83 8.42
C SER A 218 11.73 -0.19 9.59
N GLN A 219 11.98 1.09 9.49
CA GLN A 219 12.47 1.94 10.59
C GLN A 219 11.31 2.36 11.48
N GLU A 220 10.18 2.70 10.85
CA GLU A 220 9.00 3.25 11.50
C GLU A 220 7.75 2.95 10.67
N PHE A 221 6.64 2.75 11.36
CA PHE A 221 5.31 2.70 10.79
C PHE A 221 4.43 3.73 11.50
N THR A 222 3.98 4.73 10.77
CA THR A 222 3.16 5.81 11.31
C THR A 222 1.75 5.74 10.77
N VAL A 223 0.77 5.89 11.64
CA VAL A 223 -0.64 5.97 11.26
C VAL A 223 -1.22 7.30 11.71
N VAL A 224 -1.60 8.13 10.77
CA VAL A 224 -2.34 9.38 11.02
C VAL A 224 -3.81 9.07 10.86
N VAL A 225 -4.59 9.16 11.93
CA VAL A 225 -6.03 8.83 11.91
C VAL A 225 -6.87 10.03 11.46
N GLY A 226 -6.37 11.25 11.64
CA GLY A 226 -7.04 12.48 11.19
C GLY A 226 -6.30 13.74 11.59
N GLY A 227 -6.79 14.90 11.18
CA GLY A 227 -6.18 16.19 11.47
C GLY A 227 -5.01 16.58 10.57
N GLY A 228 -4.95 16.05 9.35
CA GLY A 228 -3.95 16.44 8.36
C GLY A 228 -4.11 17.91 7.94
N LEU A 229 -2.98 18.62 7.79
CA LEU A 229 -2.95 20.01 7.30
C LEU A 229 -2.82 20.06 5.76
N GLY A 230 -2.30 21.15 5.20
CA GLY A 230 -2.20 21.40 3.77
C GLY A 230 -1.49 20.32 2.96
N GLU A 231 -0.51 19.64 3.55
CA GLU A 231 0.21 18.53 2.92
C GLU A 231 -0.62 17.24 2.76
N SER A 232 -1.69 17.07 3.54
CA SER A 232 -2.55 15.90 3.42
C SER A 232 -3.55 16.08 2.28
N ASP A 233 -3.63 15.13 1.38
CA ASP A 233 -4.55 15.16 0.22
C ASP A 233 -5.94 14.62 0.56
N ILE A 234 -6.08 13.85 1.63
CA ILE A 234 -7.34 13.26 2.10
C ILE A 234 -7.62 13.59 3.57
N GLY A 235 -8.88 13.49 3.97
CA GLY A 235 -9.32 13.65 5.35
C GLY A 235 -9.28 12.37 6.18
N GLY A 236 -9.13 11.22 5.53
CA GLY A 236 -9.11 9.90 6.15
C GLY A 236 -7.74 9.50 6.72
N PRO A 237 -7.62 8.26 7.21
CA PRO A 237 -6.38 7.78 7.78
C PRO A 237 -5.29 7.57 6.73
N VAL A 238 -4.05 7.87 7.11
CA VAL A 238 -2.85 7.64 6.29
C VAL A 238 -1.88 6.77 7.05
N ALA A 239 -1.53 5.62 6.47
CA ALA A 239 -0.48 4.75 6.96
C ALA A 239 0.81 5.00 6.16
N ASN A 240 1.90 5.31 6.84
CA ASN A 240 3.19 5.58 6.22
C ASN A 240 4.26 4.63 6.74
N LEU A 241 4.94 3.97 5.82
CA LEU A 241 6.11 3.16 6.10
C LEU A 241 7.39 3.94 5.81
N VAL A 242 8.32 3.93 6.74
CA VAL A 242 9.67 4.45 6.54
C VAL A 242 10.64 3.26 6.51
N PRO A 243 11.21 2.89 5.34
CA PRO A 243 12.18 1.81 5.24
C PRO A 243 13.48 2.14 5.97
N ARG A 244 14.19 1.12 6.46
CA ARG A 244 15.52 1.28 7.08
C ARG A 244 16.53 1.85 6.08
N SER A 245 17.55 2.49 6.62
CA SER A 245 18.69 3.02 5.87
C SER A 245 19.99 2.50 6.45
N GLY A 246 21.03 2.43 5.65
CA GLY A 246 22.39 2.16 6.12
C GLY A 246 22.93 3.27 7.04
N GLY A 247 23.93 2.94 7.81
CA GLY A 247 24.65 3.84 8.72
C GLY A 247 26.16 3.68 8.60
N ASN A 248 26.93 4.33 9.51
CA ASN A 248 28.40 4.24 9.53
C ASN A 248 28.93 2.91 10.11
N THR A 249 28.06 2.06 10.63
CA THR A 249 28.38 0.71 11.11
C THR A 249 27.62 -0.30 10.25
N PHE A 250 28.27 -1.43 9.96
CA PHE A 250 27.58 -2.54 9.35
C PHE A 250 26.63 -3.17 10.35
N ALA A 251 25.37 -3.39 9.92
CA ALA A 251 24.37 -4.04 10.72
C ALA A 251 23.44 -4.85 9.81
N GLY A 252 22.91 -5.95 10.34
CA GLY A 252 21.99 -6.81 9.62
C GLY A 252 21.08 -7.56 10.58
N THR A 253 20.00 -8.11 10.03
CA THR A 253 19.06 -8.97 10.76
C THR A 253 18.74 -10.18 9.91
N ALA A 254 18.49 -11.31 10.56
CA ALA A 254 17.94 -12.50 9.95
C ALA A 254 16.76 -12.97 10.79
N PHE A 255 15.71 -13.41 10.15
CA PHE A 255 14.51 -13.88 10.81
C PHE A 255 13.91 -15.04 10.01
N LEU A 256 13.48 -16.06 10.73
CA LEU A 256 12.74 -17.18 10.18
C LEU A 256 11.62 -17.56 11.14
N ASN A 257 10.44 -17.69 10.63
CA ASN A 257 9.26 -18.20 11.33
C ASN A 257 8.51 -19.17 10.43
N GLU A 258 8.03 -20.25 10.99
CA GLU A 258 7.26 -21.27 10.28
C GLU A 258 6.09 -21.74 11.15
N ALA A 259 4.96 -21.96 10.50
CA ALA A 259 3.79 -22.64 11.07
C ALA A 259 3.24 -23.61 10.02
N GLY A 260 2.66 -24.70 10.48
CA GLY A 260 2.08 -25.70 9.59
C GLY A 260 0.89 -26.42 10.20
N SER A 261 0.42 -27.42 9.52
CA SER A 261 -0.71 -28.25 10.01
C SER A 261 -0.42 -28.84 11.39
N TRP A 262 0.86 -29.07 11.73
CA TRP A 262 1.30 -29.58 13.03
C TRP A 262 1.08 -28.60 14.19
N SER A 263 1.05 -27.29 13.91
CA SER A 263 0.81 -26.24 14.91
C SER A 263 -0.65 -25.79 14.98
N ARG A 264 -1.51 -26.37 14.16
CA ARG A 264 -2.92 -26.02 14.05
C ARG A 264 -3.77 -26.76 15.07
N GLY A 265 -4.64 -26.02 15.79
CA GLY A 265 -5.71 -26.64 16.57
C GLY A 265 -6.79 -27.23 15.65
N ASN A 266 -7.41 -28.31 16.09
CA ASN A 266 -8.59 -28.86 15.41
C ASN A 266 -9.84 -28.35 16.11
N ASN A 267 -10.57 -27.46 15.45
CA ASN A 267 -11.83 -26.89 15.94
C ASN A 267 -13.08 -27.65 15.41
N LEU A 268 -12.88 -28.76 14.70
CA LEU A 268 -13.95 -29.58 14.21
C LEU A 268 -14.48 -30.49 15.35
N THR A 269 -15.53 -30.02 15.99
CA THR A 269 -16.16 -30.80 17.07
C THR A 269 -17.25 -31.72 16.52
N PRO A 270 -17.58 -32.82 17.23
CA PRO A 270 -18.69 -33.68 16.84
C PRO A 270 -20.04 -32.95 16.72
N GLU A 271 -20.26 -31.92 17.53
CA GLU A 271 -21.48 -31.09 17.49
C GLU A 271 -21.55 -30.28 16.20
N LEU A 272 -20.41 -29.67 15.76
CA LEU A 272 -20.33 -28.96 14.48
C LEU A 272 -20.55 -29.92 13.30
N GLN A 273 -19.96 -31.11 13.35
CA GLN A 273 -20.19 -32.14 12.33
C GLN A 273 -21.66 -32.64 12.30
N ALA A 274 -22.28 -32.73 13.44
CA ALA A 274 -23.70 -33.10 13.52
C ALA A 274 -24.62 -32.02 12.91
N GLN A 275 -24.23 -30.72 13.07
CA GLN A 275 -24.95 -29.60 12.47
C GLN A 275 -24.69 -29.47 10.96
N ASN A 276 -23.50 -29.80 10.52
CA ASN A 276 -23.13 -29.82 9.11
C ASN A 276 -22.32 -31.08 8.77
N PRO A 277 -23.00 -32.17 8.38
CA PRO A 277 -22.33 -33.42 8.03
C PRO A 277 -21.33 -33.35 6.88
N ASN A 278 -21.44 -32.31 6.05
CA ASN A 278 -20.51 -32.08 4.95
C ASN A 278 -19.20 -31.38 5.39
N LEU A 279 -19.13 -30.95 6.64
CA LEU A 279 -17.94 -30.33 7.22
C LEU A 279 -16.93 -31.42 7.58
N THR A 280 -16.03 -31.74 6.66
CA THR A 280 -15.03 -32.80 6.84
C THR A 280 -13.71 -32.26 7.40
N GLN A 281 -13.46 -30.98 7.24
CA GLN A 281 -12.30 -30.28 7.82
C GLN A 281 -12.66 -28.81 8.05
N THR A 282 -11.99 -28.17 8.98
CA THR A 282 -12.06 -26.70 9.12
C THR A 282 -11.02 -26.04 8.21
N PRO A 283 -11.34 -24.86 7.62
CA PRO A 283 -10.34 -24.04 6.97
C PRO A 283 -9.16 -23.81 7.91
N GLY A 284 -7.95 -23.91 7.40
CA GLY A 284 -6.79 -23.75 8.26
C GLY A 284 -5.48 -23.71 7.52
N ILE A 285 -4.47 -23.23 8.21
CA ILE A 285 -3.10 -23.12 7.69
C ILE A 285 -2.55 -24.53 7.46
N LEU A 286 -2.13 -24.80 6.24
CA LEU A 286 -1.37 -26.00 5.87
C LEU A 286 0.12 -25.74 6.04
N GLN A 287 0.56 -24.57 5.63
CA GLN A 287 1.92 -24.08 5.78
C GLN A 287 1.89 -22.54 5.79
N ALA A 288 2.73 -21.94 6.60
CA ALA A 288 3.02 -20.51 6.53
C ALA A 288 4.47 -20.30 6.98
N TYR A 289 5.23 -19.52 6.24
CA TYR A 289 6.55 -19.10 6.67
C TYR A 289 6.81 -17.63 6.34
N ASP A 290 7.67 -17.02 7.14
CA ASP A 290 8.20 -15.65 6.95
C ASP A 290 9.71 -15.73 7.14
N ALA A 291 10.45 -15.64 6.05
CA ALA A 291 11.89 -15.63 6.05
C ALA A 291 12.39 -14.27 5.56
N SER A 292 13.22 -13.61 6.34
CA SER A 292 13.76 -12.31 5.95
C SER A 292 15.22 -12.15 6.38
N GLY A 293 15.98 -11.42 5.56
CA GLY A 293 17.32 -11.00 5.86
C GLY A 293 17.55 -9.57 5.41
N SER A 294 18.34 -8.82 6.17
CA SER A 294 18.73 -7.48 5.79
C SER A 294 20.17 -7.18 6.18
N PHE A 295 20.80 -6.31 5.40
CA PHE A 295 22.16 -5.88 5.66
C PHE A 295 22.37 -4.46 5.13
N GLY A 296 23.14 -3.65 5.89
CA GLY A 296 23.46 -2.29 5.50
C GLY A 296 24.70 -1.78 6.19
N GLY A 297 25.25 -0.71 5.64
CA GLY A 297 26.47 -0.10 6.18
C GLY A 297 27.03 1.01 5.27
N PRO A 298 28.24 1.50 5.56
CA PRO A 298 28.89 2.53 4.77
C PRO A 298 29.59 1.93 3.55
N ILE A 299 29.33 2.50 2.36
CA ILE A 299 30.20 2.38 1.19
C ILE A 299 31.38 3.36 1.37
N LYS A 300 31.07 4.56 1.83
CA LYS A 300 32.03 5.57 2.26
C LYS A 300 31.49 6.23 3.51
N ARG A 301 32.22 6.10 4.63
CA ARG A 301 31.82 6.69 5.91
C ARG A 301 31.50 8.17 5.77
N ASP A 302 30.46 8.61 6.44
CA ASP A 302 29.94 9.98 6.50
C ASP A 302 29.47 10.55 5.15
N ARG A 303 29.45 9.74 4.08
CA ARG A 303 29.09 10.24 2.73
C ARG A 303 28.15 9.34 1.94
N LEU A 304 28.33 8.02 1.98
CA LEU A 304 27.55 7.11 1.15
C LEU A 304 27.29 5.80 1.88
N TRP A 305 26.03 5.46 1.97
CA TRP A 305 25.58 4.25 2.68
C TRP A 305 24.63 3.46 1.80
N PHE A 306 24.59 2.16 2.04
CA PHE A 306 23.64 1.25 1.42
C PHE A 306 22.85 0.49 2.49
N TYR A 307 21.69 0.01 2.08
CA TYR A 307 20.86 -0.94 2.79
C TYR A 307 20.19 -1.85 1.78
N GLY A 308 20.13 -3.13 2.06
CA GLY A 308 19.44 -4.14 1.27
C GLY A 308 18.67 -5.10 2.16
N SER A 309 17.50 -5.53 1.71
CA SER A 309 16.74 -6.58 2.36
C SER A 309 16.07 -7.50 1.35
N TYR A 310 15.88 -8.74 1.78
CA TYR A 310 15.08 -9.75 1.12
C TYR A 310 14.10 -10.33 2.13
N ARG A 311 12.85 -10.51 1.72
CA ARG A 311 11.83 -11.18 2.51
C ARG A 311 11.01 -12.09 1.62
N ASN A 312 10.74 -13.29 2.11
CA ASN A 312 9.81 -14.23 1.48
C ASN A 312 8.73 -14.62 2.48
N LEU A 313 7.49 -14.44 2.06
CA LEU A 313 6.28 -14.81 2.79
C LEU A 313 5.53 -15.85 1.97
N ASP A 314 5.20 -16.97 2.54
CA ASP A 314 4.31 -17.97 1.94
C ASP A 314 3.22 -18.37 2.94
N THR A 315 2.01 -18.48 2.44
CA THR A 315 0.87 -18.96 3.21
C THR A 315 0.05 -19.91 2.35
N GLN A 316 -0.15 -21.12 2.84
CA GLN A 316 -1.00 -22.11 2.22
C GLN A 316 -2.15 -22.45 3.16
N THR A 317 -3.37 -22.29 2.68
CA THR A 317 -4.57 -22.56 3.46
C THR A 317 -5.46 -23.61 2.78
N ALA A 318 -6.01 -24.52 3.55
CA ALA A 318 -7.02 -25.46 3.06
C ALA A 318 -8.30 -24.69 2.70
N MET A 319 -8.85 -25.00 1.54
CA MET A 319 -10.16 -24.52 1.11
C MET A 319 -11.19 -25.62 1.35
N GLU A 320 -12.25 -25.26 2.07
CA GLU A 320 -13.30 -26.21 2.39
C GLU A 320 -14.30 -26.33 1.26
N GLY A 321 -14.76 -27.56 1.00
CA GLY A 321 -15.84 -27.83 0.05
C GLY A 321 -15.47 -27.66 -1.42
N ILE A 322 -14.23 -27.31 -1.72
CA ILE A 322 -13.73 -27.18 -3.09
C ILE A 322 -12.72 -28.29 -3.35
N VAL A 323 -12.98 -29.08 -4.37
CA VAL A 323 -12.09 -30.12 -4.87
C VAL A 323 -11.82 -29.90 -6.35
N ALA A 324 -10.71 -30.39 -6.85
CA ALA A 324 -10.41 -30.33 -8.27
C ALA A 324 -11.45 -31.15 -9.06
N ASN A 325 -11.70 -30.76 -10.29
CA ASN A 325 -12.53 -31.52 -11.22
C ASN A 325 -11.71 -32.64 -11.85
N ALA A 326 -12.13 -33.87 -11.68
CA ALA A 326 -11.46 -35.03 -12.29
C ALA A 326 -11.50 -34.99 -13.82
N ASN A 327 -12.47 -34.29 -14.40
CA ASN A 327 -12.66 -34.10 -15.84
C ASN A 327 -12.01 -32.81 -16.36
N ALA A 328 -11.20 -32.12 -15.54
CA ALA A 328 -10.57 -30.88 -15.96
C ALA A 328 -9.67 -31.08 -17.17
N GLY A 329 -9.82 -30.20 -18.18
CA GLY A 329 -9.02 -30.24 -19.40
C GLY A 329 -9.46 -31.28 -20.45
N ASP A 330 -10.44 -32.11 -20.16
CA ASP A 330 -10.98 -33.07 -21.13
C ASP A 330 -12.14 -32.47 -21.92
N PRO A 331 -11.96 -32.21 -23.23
CA PRO A 331 -13.01 -31.62 -24.07
C PRO A 331 -14.23 -32.52 -24.26
N SER A 332 -14.11 -33.82 -24.04
CA SER A 332 -15.21 -34.79 -24.19
C SER A 332 -16.20 -34.79 -23.02
N HIS A 333 -15.78 -34.28 -21.86
CA HIS A 333 -16.58 -34.21 -20.65
C HIS A 333 -17.22 -32.85 -20.44
N TRP A 334 -18.53 -32.85 -20.22
CA TRP A 334 -19.34 -31.67 -19.94
C TRP A 334 -19.88 -31.63 -18.52
N ASP A 335 -19.55 -32.63 -17.73
CA ASP A 335 -19.96 -32.82 -16.35
C ASP A 335 -18.78 -32.58 -15.41
N TRP A 336 -19.10 -32.08 -14.23
CA TRP A 336 -18.14 -31.97 -13.15
C TRP A 336 -18.07 -33.31 -12.39
N ALA A 337 -16.88 -33.77 -12.07
CA ALA A 337 -16.63 -34.93 -11.27
C ALA A 337 -15.63 -34.61 -10.13
N PRO A 338 -15.94 -34.99 -8.87
CA PRO A 338 -15.03 -34.69 -7.76
C PRO A 338 -13.76 -35.54 -7.87
N SER A 339 -12.62 -34.88 -7.75
CA SER A 339 -11.32 -35.51 -7.55
C SER A 339 -11.03 -35.66 -6.06
N PRO A 340 -10.14 -36.58 -5.64
CA PRO A 340 -9.70 -36.64 -4.25
C PRO A 340 -8.79 -35.47 -3.84
N ILE A 341 -8.47 -34.56 -4.73
CA ILE A 341 -7.57 -33.42 -4.50
C ILE A 341 -8.38 -32.26 -3.96
N ASN A 342 -8.16 -31.91 -2.71
CA ASN A 342 -8.72 -30.70 -2.12
C ASN A 342 -7.98 -29.45 -2.64
N ALA A 343 -8.76 -28.42 -2.95
CA ALA A 343 -8.20 -27.13 -3.28
C ALA A 343 -7.49 -26.51 -2.07
N ARG A 344 -6.40 -25.81 -2.35
CA ARG A 344 -5.70 -25.00 -1.37
C ARG A 344 -5.37 -23.64 -1.97
N LEU A 345 -5.47 -22.60 -1.17
CA LEU A 345 -5.03 -21.28 -1.56
C LEU A 345 -3.55 -21.12 -1.17
N VAL A 346 -2.71 -20.90 -2.14
CA VAL A 346 -1.31 -20.53 -1.93
C VAL A 346 -1.14 -19.05 -2.22
N GLN A 347 -0.51 -18.35 -1.30
CA GLN A 347 -0.17 -16.94 -1.42
C GLN A 347 1.29 -16.77 -1.07
N ASP A 348 2.09 -16.48 -2.07
CA ASP A 348 3.52 -16.26 -1.94
C ASP A 348 3.89 -14.83 -2.31
N ARG A 349 4.81 -14.25 -1.55
CA ARG A 349 5.30 -12.90 -1.77
C ARG A 349 6.79 -12.81 -1.52
N GLN A 350 7.53 -12.47 -2.55
CA GLN A 350 8.93 -12.10 -2.44
C GLN A 350 9.09 -10.59 -2.49
N MET A 351 9.95 -10.06 -1.67
CA MET A 351 10.28 -8.63 -1.61
C MET A 351 11.78 -8.44 -1.59
N ILE A 352 12.27 -7.56 -2.46
CA ILE A 352 13.67 -7.15 -2.53
C ILE A 352 13.70 -5.64 -2.43
N ILE A 353 14.43 -5.12 -1.46
CA ILE A 353 14.59 -3.68 -1.25
C ILE A 353 16.07 -3.33 -1.35
N GLY A 354 16.38 -2.32 -2.13
CA GLY A 354 17.69 -1.68 -2.20
C GLY A 354 17.59 -0.20 -1.91
N ARG A 355 18.43 0.31 -1.03
CA ARG A 355 18.46 1.73 -0.69
C ARG A 355 19.89 2.27 -0.67
N LEU A 356 20.07 3.42 -1.30
CA LEU A 356 21.31 4.19 -1.26
C LEU A 356 21.02 5.55 -0.61
N THR A 357 21.92 5.99 0.25
CA THR A 357 21.85 7.31 0.88
C THR A 357 23.19 8.00 0.70
N GLY A 358 23.18 9.21 0.13
CA GLY A 358 24.36 10.02 -0.10
C GLY A 358 24.27 11.37 0.61
N GLN A 359 25.39 11.85 1.17
CA GLN A 359 25.53 13.18 1.74
C GLN A 359 26.56 13.98 0.93
N ALA A 360 26.14 15.11 0.38
CA ALA A 360 26.97 16.02 -0.39
C ALA A 360 26.82 17.45 0.16
N GLY A 361 27.77 17.87 0.98
CA GLY A 361 27.67 19.14 1.72
C GLY A 361 26.42 19.13 2.59
N ARG A 362 25.56 20.13 2.42
CA ARG A 362 24.27 20.22 3.13
C ARG A 362 23.17 19.36 2.50
N SER A 363 23.35 18.91 1.26
CA SER A 363 22.37 18.11 0.55
C SER A 363 22.49 16.63 0.91
N ARG A 364 21.35 16.01 1.17
CA ARG A 364 21.21 14.58 1.32
C ARG A 364 20.34 14.03 0.20
N LEU A 365 20.80 12.98 -0.43
CA LEU A 365 20.11 12.25 -1.48
C LEU A 365 19.83 10.83 -1.00
N GLN A 366 18.64 10.34 -1.29
CA GLN A 366 18.31 8.94 -1.07
C GLN A 366 17.63 8.39 -2.31
N PHE A 367 17.96 7.17 -2.63
CA PHE A 367 17.30 6.39 -3.66
C PHE A 367 16.82 5.09 -3.04
N ASN A 368 15.56 4.75 -3.26
CA ASN A 368 14.94 3.50 -2.83
C ASN A 368 14.37 2.80 -4.05
N SER A 369 14.73 1.54 -4.22
CA SER A 369 14.16 0.67 -5.24
C SER A 369 13.66 -0.60 -4.59
N GLU A 370 12.43 -0.94 -4.88
CA GLU A 370 11.78 -2.11 -4.33
C GLU A 370 11.11 -2.89 -5.44
N TYR A 371 11.31 -4.19 -5.40
CA TYR A 371 10.64 -5.17 -6.21
C TYR A 371 9.86 -6.11 -5.31
N GLN A 372 8.59 -6.31 -5.64
CA GLN A 372 7.77 -7.36 -5.04
C GLN A 372 7.28 -8.28 -6.14
N HIS A 373 7.40 -9.55 -5.89
CA HIS A 373 6.81 -10.60 -6.71
C HIS A 373 5.66 -11.22 -5.93
N ARG A 374 4.50 -11.26 -6.54
CA ARG A 374 3.29 -11.88 -5.97
C ARG A 374 2.94 -13.12 -6.76
N CYS A 375 2.71 -14.21 -6.08
CA CYS A 375 2.16 -15.41 -6.65
C CYS A 375 1.01 -15.93 -5.79
N GLU A 376 -0.12 -16.21 -6.42
CA GLU A 376 -1.29 -16.78 -5.74
C GLU A 376 -1.90 -17.85 -6.61
N GLY A 377 -2.49 -18.88 -5.97
CA GLY A 377 -3.18 -19.91 -6.72
C GLY A 377 -3.47 -21.19 -5.95
N THR A 378 -4.04 -22.14 -6.66
CA THR A 378 -4.28 -23.49 -6.15
C THR A 378 -3.51 -24.49 -6.98
N PRO A 379 -2.48 -25.17 -6.43
CA PRO A 379 -1.82 -26.26 -7.13
C PRO A 379 -2.75 -27.46 -7.27
N LEU A 380 -2.64 -28.15 -8.41
CA LEU A 380 -3.45 -29.34 -8.73
C LEU A 380 -3.10 -30.55 -7.86
N LYS A 381 -1.85 -30.67 -7.45
CA LYS A 381 -1.37 -31.80 -6.65
C LYS A 381 -0.97 -31.38 -5.25
N VAL A 382 -1.34 -32.19 -4.27
CA VAL A 382 -0.85 -32.02 -2.90
C VAL A 382 0.66 -32.29 -2.87
N GLY A 383 1.42 -31.34 -2.33
CA GLY A 383 2.89 -31.44 -2.28
C GLY A 383 3.61 -30.80 -3.44
N ASP A 384 2.90 -30.21 -4.40
CA ASP A 384 3.56 -29.38 -5.40
C ASP A 384 4.24 -28.18 -4.71
N PRO A 385 5.46 -27.89 -5.13
CA PRO A 385 6.18 -26.77 -4.59
C PRO A 385 5.43 -25.47 -4.88
N GLY A 386 5.57 -24.50 -4.00
CA GLY A 386 4.96 -23.18 -4.13
C GLY A 386 5.31 -22.47 -5.44
N CYS A 387 4.79 -21.31 -5.64
CA CYS A 387 4.93 -20.47 -6.84
C CYS A 387 6.34 -20.32 -7.40
N HIS A 388 7.36 -20.56 -6.61
CA HIS A 388 8.76 -20.45 -7.04
C HIS A 388 9.31 -21.67 -7.73
N GLN A 389 8.67 -22.81 -7.54
CA GLN A 389 9.08 -24.05 -8.18
C GLN A 389 7.98 -24.42 -9.16
N ARG A 390 8.11 -23.94 -10.37
CA ARG A 390 7.19 -24.15 -11.45
C ARG A 390 6.99 -25.64 -11.71
N GLY A 391 5.81 -26.15 -11.39
CA GLY A 391 5.31 -27.40 -11.93
C GLY A 391 4.22 -27.10 -12.95
N ASP A 392 4.08 -27.95 -13.96
CA ASP A 392 3.08 -27.79 -15.03
C ASP A 392 1.61 -27.96 -14.54
N ASP A 393 1.41 -28.17 -13.25
CA ASP A 393 0.15 -28.58 -12.64
C ASP A 393 -0.47 -27.51 -11.71
N TRP A 394 -0.27 -26.24 -12.03
CA TRP A 394 -0.82 -25.14 -11.23
C TRP A 394 -2.15 -24.64 -11.77
N ILE A 395 -3.14 -24.58 -10.88
CA ILE A 395 -4.36 -23.81 -11.12
C ILE A 395 -4.35 -22.63 -10.16
N GLY A 396 -4.26 -21.41 -10.65
CA GLY A 396 -4.34 -20.24 -9.84
C GLY A 396 -5.80 -19.93 -9.46
N LEU A 397 -6.05 -19.56 -8.22
CA LEU A 397 -7.27 -18.89 -7.80
C LEU A 397 -6.98 -17.40 -7.79
N GLY A 398 -7.78 -16.60 -8.49
CA GLY A 398 -7.63 -15.16 -8.49
C GLY A 398 -7.72 -14.54 -7.09
N ASN A 399 -7.45 -13.26 -6.99
CA ASN A 399 -7.46 -12.47 -5.75
C ASN A 399 -8.71 -12.63 -4.88
N ASN A 400 -9.80 -13.05 -5.50
CA ASN A 400 -11.06 -13.31 -4.87
C ASN A 400 -11.46 -14.75 -5.22
N ALA A 401 -10.71 -15.72 -4.70
CA ALA A 401 -11.14 -17.09 -4.72
C ALA A 401 -12.56 -17.15 -4.13
N THR A 402 -13.53 -16.95 -5.00
CA THR A 402 -14.89 -17.12 -4.57
C THR A 402 -15.08 -18.61 -4.39
N PRO A 403 -15.64 -19.05 -3.26
CA PRO A 403 -15.89 -20.46 -3.03
C PRO A 403 -16.93 -21.06 -4.01
N PHE A 404 -17.33 -20.29 -5.01
CA PHE A 404 -18.38 -20.60 -5.97
C PHE A 404 -17.87 -21.02 -7.36
N GLN A 405 -16.56 -21.14 -7.56
CA GLN A 405 -15.98 -21.54 -8.84
C GLN A 405 -14.97 -22.67 -8.62
N SER A 406 -14.86 -23.56 -9.60
CA SER A 406 -13.81 -24.58 -9.54
C SER A 406 -12.43 -23.96 -9.75
N PRO A 407 -11.38 -24.59 -9.27
CA PRO A 407 -10.02 -24.12 -9.53
C PRO A 407 -9.72 -23.87 -11.02
N GLU A 408 -10.13 -24.76 -11.89
CA GLU A 408 -9.95 -24.63 -13.34
C GLU A 408 -10.75 -23.49 -13.98
N ALA A 409 -11.81 -23.01 -13.34
CA ALA A 409 -12.64 -21.91 -13.83
C ALA A 409 -12.15 -20.54 -13.36
N THR A 410 -11.44 -20.48 -12.22
CA THR A 410 -10.95 -19.23 -11.67
C THR A 410 -9.54 -18.92 -12.08
N SER A 411 -8.84 -19.93 -12.53
CA SER A 411 -7.46 -19.76 -12.86
C SER A 411 -6.98 -20.86 -13.72
N THR A 412 -6.16 -20.53 -14.50
CA THR A 412 -5.73 -21.41 -15.44
C THR A 412 -4.35 -21.17 -15.76
N ALA A 413 -3.54 -21.20 -14.96
CA ALA A 413 -2.21 -21.24 -15.41
C ALA A 413 -1.62 -22.53 -14.97
N ALA A 414 -1.82 -23.54 -15.69
CA ALA A 414 -0.95 -24.69 -15.63
C ALA A 414 0.52 -24.33 -15.83
N ARG A 415 0.78 -23.18 -16.38
CA ARG A 415 2.14 -22.63 -16.46
C ARG A 415 2.26 -21.31 -15.72
N GLY A 416 1.29 -20.99 -15.01
CA GLY A 416 1.43 -19.75 -14.67
C GLY A 416 1.44 -19.46 -13.31
N TYR A 417 2.02 -18.95 -13.06
CA TYR A 417 2.23 -17.99 -12.09
C TYR A 417 1.42 -16.78 -12.43
N PHE A 418 0.75 -16.36 -11.42
CA PHE A 418 0.39 -15.01 -11.28
C PHE A 418 1.69 -14.26 -11.01
N ASP A 419 2.43 -13.98 -12.05
CA ASP A 419 3.59 -13.12 -11.98
C ASP A 419 3.10 -11.67 -12.02
N ALA A 420 2.82 -11.14 -10.86
CA ALA A 420 2.52 -9.73 -10.75
C ALA A 420 3.72 -9.01 -10.12
N PRO A 421 4.61 -8.50 -10.94
CA PRO A 421 5.70 -7.68 -10.44
C PRO A 421 5.16 -6.33 -10.01
N TYR A 422 5.60 -5.90 -8.83
CA TYR A 422 5.39 -4.56 -8.31
C TYR A 422 6.75 -3.89 -8.18
N TYR A 423 6.84 -2.70 -8.72
CA TYR A 423 8.06 -1.89 -8.62
C TYR A 423 7.74 -0.57 -7.94
N LEU A 424 8.51 -0.24 -6.92
CA LEU A 424 8.48 1.07 -6.31
C LEU A 424 9.89 1.67 -6.39
N ASN A 425 10.02 2.73 -7.16
CA ASN A 425 11.26 3.49 -7.24
C ASN A 425 11.02 4.89 -6.70
N GLN A 426 11.86 5.33 -5.78
CA GLN A 426 11.75 6.65 -5.15
C GLN A 426 13.10 7.34 -5.14
N GLY A 427 13.08 8.63 -5.45
CA GLY A 427 14.20 9.52 -5.30
C GLY A 427 13.86 10.64 -4.32
N THR A 428 14.81 11.04 -3.50
CA THR A 428 14.56 12.06 -2.48
C THR A 428 15.81 12.90 -2.22
N TRP A 429 15.60 14.18 -1.96
CA TRP A 429 16.64 15.15 -1.64
C TRP A 429 16.21 16.06 -0.48
N THR A 430 17.05 16.38 0.40
CA THR A 430 16.85 17.28 1.52
C THR A 430 18.00 18.28 1.57
N MET A 431 17.69 19.54 1.71
CA MET A 431 18.71 20.59 1.82
C MET A 431 18.32 21.60 2.90
N PRO A 432 18.89 21.51 4.10
CA PRO A 432 18.85 22.60 5.05
C PRO A 432 19.69 23.79 4.52
N VAL A 433 19.01 24.79 3.99
CA VAL A 433 19.67 26.02 3.49
C VAL A 433 20.34 26.75 4.63
N ASN A 434 19.65 26.87 5.76
CA ASN A 434 20.10 27.40 7.03
C ASN A 434 19.22 26.85 8.16
N ASN A 435 19.42 27.31 9.39
CA ASN A 435 18.67 26.84 10.56
C ASN A 435 17.16 27.15 10.52
N LYS A 436 16.71 28.00 9.60
CA LYS A 436 15.30 28.42 9.47
C LYS A 436 14.62 27.86 8.23
N LEU A 437 15.35 27.60 7.17
CA LEU A 437 14.81 27.19 5.87
C LEU A 437 15.29 25.79 5.50
N LEU A 438 14.35 24.91 5.29
CA LEU A 438 14.51 23.57 4.75
C LEU A 438 13.79 23.49 3.42
N LEU A 439 14.51 23.09 2.39
CA LEU A 439 13.94 22.73 1.10
C LEU A 439 13.84 21.23 0.99
N GLU A 440 12.75 20.85 0.37
CA GLU A 440 12.40 19.46 0.32
C GLU A 440 11.67 19.16 -1.00
N ALA A 441 11.89 17.98 -1.68
CA ALA A 441 11.10 17.52 -2.80
C ALA A 441 11.22 16.01 -3.06
N ASN A 442 10.22 15.26 -3.60
CA ASN A 442 10.08 13.80 -3.75
C ASN A 442 9.64 13.42 -5.16
N TYR A 443 10.09 12.27 -5.61
CA TYR A 443 9.49 11.55 -6.73
C TYR A 443 9.32 10.07 -6.38
N ALA A 444 8.16 9.52 -6.71
CA ALA A 444 7.87 8.10 -6.60
C ALA A 444 7.24 7.58 -7.87
N ALA A 445 7.70 6.45 -8.33
CA ALA A 445 7.14 5.71 -9.44
C ALA A 445 6.71 4.34 -8.95
N PHE A 446 5.41 4.13 -8.83
CA PHE A 446 4.83 2.85 -8.49
C PHE A 446 4.24 2.21 -9.73
N ARG A 447 4.59 0.96 -9.98
CA ARG A 447 4.16 0.17 -11.14
C ARG A 447 3.67 -1.17 -10.66
N TYR A 448 2.53 -1.61 -11.18
CA TYR A 448 1.99 -2.93 -10.88
C TYR A 448 1.26 -3.50 -12.09
N ASN A 449 1.28 -4.81 -12.20
CA ASN A 449 0.63 -5.52 -13.28
C ASN A 449 -0.09 -6.77 -12.75
N PRO A 450 -1.16 -6.63 -11.96
CA PRO A 450 -1.93 -7.76 -11.52
C PRO A 450 -2.77 -8.31 -12.67
N LEU A 451 -2.81 -9.64 -12.79
CA LEU A 451 -3.79 -10.34 -13.59
C LEU A 451 -5.13 -10.40 -12.84
N PHE A 452 -6.23 -10.24 -13.57
CA PHE A 452 -7.55 -10.69 -13.12
C PHE A 452 -7.82 -12.04 -13.75
N GLY A 453 -8.01 -13.04 -12.93
CA GLY A 453 -8.10 -14.38 -13.46
C GLY A 453 -6.80 -14.78 -14.16
N PHE A 454 -6.78 -15.89 -14.82
CA PHE A 454 -5.56 -16.47 -15.33
C PHE A 454 -5.80 -17.01 -16.74
N PRO A 455 -4.81 -16.92 -17.62
CA PRO A 455 -4.95 -17.52 -18.93
C PRO A 455 -5.18 -19.02 -18.78
N PRO A 456 -5.98 -19.61 -19.66
CA PRO A 456 -6.17 -21.05 -19.71
C PRO A 456 -4.82 -21.77 -19.83
N PRO A 457 -4.64 -22.94 -19.18
CA PRO A 457 -3.46 -23.75 -19.37
C PRO A 457 -3.33 -24.14 -20.84
N ASP A 458 -2.10 -24.34 -21.30
CA ASP A 458 -1.87 -24.91 -22.62
C ASP A 458 -2.59 -26.24 -22.73
N GLY A 459 -3.41 -26.39 -23.78
CA GLY A 459 -4.22 -27.58 -24.03
C GLY A 459 -5.65 -27.52 -23.46
N ILE A 460 -5.97 -26.55 -22.59
CA ILE A 460 -7.36 -26.29 -22.14
C ILE A 460 -7.91 -25.02 -22.82
N THR A 461 -7.16 -24.40 -23.69
CA THR A 461 -7.58 -23.27 -24.52
C THR A 461 -8.77 -23.65 -25.36
N ASN A 462 -9.79 -22.79 -25.38
CA ASN A 462 -11.05 -22.95 -26.14
C ASN A 462 -12.05 -23.93 -25.56
N LEU A 463 -11.91 -24.37 -24.32
CA LEU A 463 -12.98 -25.06 -23.63
C LEU A 463 -14.05 -24.06 -23.22
N ILE A 464 -15.29 -24.28 -23.69
CA ILE A 464 -16.42 -23.45 -23.30
C ILE A 464 -16.69 -23.67 -21.80
N PRO A 465 -16.64 -22.61 -20.96
CA PRO A 465 -16.95 -22.72 -19.55
C PRO A 465 -18.40 -23.12 -19.31
N VAL A 466 -18.63 -23.89 -18.25
CA VAL A 466 -19.97 -24.33 -17.84
C VAL A 466 -20.23 -23.84 -16.42
N THR A 467 -21.34 -23.13 -16.22
CA THR A 467 -21.83 -22.75 -14.90
C THR A 467 -23.02 -23.65 -14.55
N GLU A 468 -22.84 -24.59 -13.62
CA GLU A 468 -23.90 -25.44 -13.10
C GLU A 468 -24.69 -24.70 -12.03
N GLN A 469 -26.01 -24.61 -12.22
CA GLN A 469 -26.91 -23.88 -11.34
C GLN A 469 -27.44 -24.73 -10.17
N SER A 470 -27.26 -26.06 -10.22
CA SER A 470 -27.78 -27.00 -9.25
C SER A 470 -26.66 -27.78 -8.57
N ASN A 471 -26.78 -27.94 -7.26
CA ASN A 471 -25.94 -28.86 -6.50
C ASN A 471 -26.70 -30.15 -6.08
N ALA A 472 -27.80 -30.46 -6.75
CA ALA A 472 -28.55 -31.69 -6.53
C ALA A 472 -27.69 -32.94 -6.82
N ILE A 473 -28.10 -34.08 -6.27
CA ILE A 473 -27.47 -35.36 -6.57
C ILE A 473 -27.98 -35.85 -7.92
N ASN A 474 -27.07 -36.18 -8.82
CA ASN A 474 -27.39 -36.83 -10.08
C ASN A 474 -27.81 -38.28 -9.79
N PRO A 475 -29.08 -38.68 -10.08
CA PRO A 475 -29.58 -39.99 -9.75
C PRO A 475 -28.88 -41.12 -10.51
N ALA A 476 -28.25 -40.83 -11.65
CA ALA A 476 -27.54 -41.81 -12.46
C ALA A 476 -26.14 -42.15 -11.92
N THR A 477 -25.46 -41.17 -11.31
CA THR A 477 -24.08 -41.33 -10.84
C THR A 477 -23.94 -41.37 -9.32
N GLY A 478 -24.97 -40.90 -8.58
CA GLY A 478 -24.91 -40.70 -7.14
C GLY A 478 -24.02 -39.52 -6.71
N LEU A 479 -23.42 -38.80 -7.65
CA LEU A 479 -22.58 -37.61 -7.39
C LEU A 479 -23.41 -36.31 -7.49
N ARG A 480 -22.95 -35.24 -6.89
CA ARG A 480 -23.54 -33.91 -7.10
C ARG A 480 -23.21 -33.42 -8.51
N TYR A 481 -24.14 -32.66 -9.12
CA TYR A 481 -23.87 -31.95 -10.38
C TYR A 481 -22.79 -30.90 -10.24
N ALA A 482 -22.70 -30.24 -9.08
CA ALA A 482 -21.65 -29.35 -8.69
C ALA A 482 -21.54 -29.32 -7.16
N PRO A 483 -20.42 -28.92 -6.55
CA PRO A 483 -20.26 -28.83 -5.10
C PRO A 483 -21.24 -27.84 -4.46
N GLN A 484 -21.59 -26.78 -5.19
CA GLN A 484 -22.51 -25.73 -4.77
C GLN A 484 -23.26 -25.13 -5.97
N PRO A 485 -24.39 -24.42 -5.77
CA PRO A 485 -25.08 -23.74 -6.87
C PRO A 485 -24.21 -22.65 -7.53
N THR A 486 -24.41 -22.43 -8.81
CA THR A 486 -23.67 -21.45 -9.63
C THR A 486 -22.17 -21.68 -9.72
N TYR A 487 -21.78 -22.95 -9.70
CA TYR A 487 -20.37 -23.35 -9.77
C TYR A 487 -19.91 -23.46 -11.22
N THR A 488 -18.85 -22.70 -11.57
CA THR A 488 -18.27 -22.71 -12.92
C THR A 488 -17.08 -23.66 -12.97
N TYR A 489 -17.03 -24.47 -14.02
CA TYR A 489 -15.97 -25.45 -14.28
C TYR A 489 -15.71 -25.57 -15.79
N ARG A 490 -14.77 -26.42 -16.20
CA ARG A 490 -14.36 -26.76 -17.55
C ARG A 490 -13.55 -25.70 -18.26
N GLY A 491 -13.70 -24.43 -17.99
CA GLY A 491 -12.94 -23.34 -18.58
C GLY A 491 -13.10 -22.07 -17.81
N VAL A 492 -12.45 -21.02 -18.26
CA VAL A 492 -12.45 -19.68 -17.66
C VAL A 492 -13.33 -18.76 -18.49
N GLU A 493 -14.29 -18.12 -17.83
CA GLU A 493 -15.16 -17.18 -18.54
C GLU A 493 -14.42 -15.92 -18.98
N GLN A 494 -13.59 -15.37 -18.09
CA GLN A 494 -12.85 -14.14 -18.32
C GLN A 494 -11.54 -14.12 -17.55
N TRP A 495 -10.52 -13.56 -18.17
CA TRP A 495 -9.23 -13.27 -17.58
C TRP A 495 -8.69 -11.96 -18.14
N GLY A 496 -7.61 -11.42 -17.60
CA GLY A 496 -7.06 -10.17 -18.13
C GLY A 496 -6.06 -9.49 -17.19
N TRP A 497 -5.70 -8.29 -17.54
CA TRP A 497 -4.69 -7.50 -16.81
C TRP A 497 -5.26 -6.20 -16.29
N ALA A 498 -4.77 -5.79 -15.14
CA ALA A 498 -4.96 -4.45 -14.58
C ALA A 498 -3.60 -3.78 -14.42
N VAL A 499 -3.07 -3.23 -15.49
CA VAL A 499 -1.77 -2.55 -15.45
C VAL A 499 -1.95 -1.16 -14.90
N GLY A 500 -1.31 -0.88 -13.77
CA GLY A 500 -1.38 0.42 -13.11
C GLY A 500 -0.02 1.09 -12.98
N ARG A 501 -0.01 2.41 -13.17
CA ARG A 501 1.14 3.28 -12.99
C ARG A 501 0.70 4.49 -12.16
N THR A 502 1.39 4.71 -11.06
CA THR A 502 1.24 5.91 -10.24
C THR A 502 2.58 6.61 -10.18
N ASP A 503 2.65 7.77 -10.77
CA ASP A 503 3.78 8.69 -10.64
C ASP A 503 3.38 9.81 -9.69
N GLY A 504 4.14 10.00 -8.63
CA GLY A 504 3.92 11.05 -7.65
C GLY A 504 5.13 11.95 -7.54
N TRP A 505 4.93 13.25 -7.34
CA TRP A 505 5.97 14.23 -7.09
C TRP A 505 5.50 15.27 -6.07
N GLN A 506 6.44 15.79 -5.34
CA GLN A 506 6.19 16.78 -4.31
C GLN A 506 7.41 17.70 -4.16
N ALA A 507 7.19 18.98 -3.98
CA ALA A 507 8.21 19.95 -3.60
C ALA A 507 7.70 20.82 -2.47
N THR A 508 8.50 21.03 -1.42
CA THR A 508 8.10 21.84 -0.27
C THR A 508 9.23 22.73 0.23
N ALA A 509 8.85 23.84 0.83
CA ALA A 509 9.72 24.73 1.59
C ALA A 509 9.14 24.90 2.99
N SER A 510 9.93 24.55 4.01
CA SER A 510 9.58 24.74 5.41
C SER A 510 10.42 25.88 5.99
N TYR A 511 9.75 26.89 6.56
CA TYR A 511 10.39 28.05 7.14
C TYR A 511 9.91 28.25 8.58
N VAL A 512 10.86 28.35 9.51
CA VAL A 512 10.55 28.58 10.91
C VAL A 512 11.14 29.89 11.37
N THR A 513 10.32 30.69 12.03
CA THR A 513 10.72 31.96 12.59
C THR A 513 9.88 32.32 13.80
N GLY A 514 10.54 32.59 14.94
CA GLY A 514 9.83 32.86 16.21
C GLY A 514 8.88 31.73 16.56
N ALA A 515 7.62 32.08 16.75
CA ALA A 515 6.55 31.13 17.10
C ALA A 515 5.92 30.42 15.90
N HIS A 516 6.32 30.75 14.67
CA HIS A 516 5.72 30.25 13.43
C HIS A 516 6.54 29.13 12.79
N SER A 517 5.85 28.09 12.34
CA SER A 517 6.40 27.02 11.49
C SER A 517 5.57 26.89 10.22
N MET A 518 6.01 27.60 9.19
CA MET A 518 5.32 27.68 7.91
C MET A 518 5.82 26.60 6.97
N LYS A 519 4.93 26.06 6.13
CA LYS A 519 5.27 25.14 5.05
C LYS A 519 4.43 25.48 3.82
N ALA A 520 5.07 25.61 2.69
CA ALA A 520 4.41 25.74 1.40
C ALA A 520 4.85 24.60 0.50
N GLY A 521 4.00 24.14 -0.40
CA GLY A 521 4.35 23.04 -1.28
C GLY A 521 3.45 22.87 -2.49
N TYR A 522 3.99 22.13 -3.45
CA TYR A 522 3.31 21.62 -4.62
C TYR A 522 3.35 20.09 -4.60
N GLN A 523 2.25 19.45 -4.91
CA GLN A 523 2.11 18.00 -5.04
C GLN A 523 1.42 17.67 -6.34
N GLY A 524 1.84 16.59 -6.98
CA GLY A 524 1.15 16.08 -8.15
C GLY A 524 1.17 14.56 -8.19
N ASN A 525 0.14 13.99 -8.79
CA ASN A 525 0.06 12.57 -9.08
C ASN A 525 -0.49 12.37 -10.50
N ARG A 526 0.08 11.42 -11.23
CA ARG A 526 -0.46 10.89 -12.46
C ARG A 526 -0.79 9.43 -12.27
N LEU A 527 -2.05 9.11 -12.41
CA LEU A 527 -2.58 7.75 -12.32
C LEU A 527 -2.92 7.29 -13.74
N ASP A 528 -2.37 6.16 -14.15
CA ASP A 528 -2.56 5.58 -15.49
C ASP A 528 -2.96 4.11 -15.30
N GLN A 529 -4.20 3.78 -15.62
CA GLN A 529 -4.77 2.45 -15.44
C GLN A 529 -5.24 1.89 -16.77
N LEU A 530 -4.77 0.70 -17.10
CA LEU A 530 -5.29 -0.13 -18.19
C LEU A 530 -5.93 -1.38 -17.59
N ASP A 531 -7.21 -1.55 -17.79
CA ASP A 531 -7.95 -2.78 -17.48
C ASP A 531 -8.28 -3.48 -18.79
N GLN A 532 -7.75 -4.68 -18.98
CA GLN A 532 -7.99 -5.49 -20.17
C GLN A 532 -8.66 -6.79 -19.77
N THR A 533 -9.76 -7.10 -20.43
CA THR A 533 -10.47 -8.36 -20.28
C THR A 533 -10.33 -9.18 -21.53
N LEU A 534 -9.93 -10.42 -21.38
CA LEU A 534 -9.86 -11.45 -22.38
C LEU A 534 -10.93 -12.49 -22.07
N THR A 535 -11.42 -13.15 -23.10
CA THR A 535 -12.44 -14.21 -22.98
C THR A 535 -11.94 -15.47 -23.67
N ASP A 536 -12.37 -16.61 -23.16
CA ASP A 536 -12.08 -17.92 -23.74
C ASP A 536 -13.34 -18.52 -24.38
N GLY A 537 -13.22 -19.70 -25.01
CA GLY A 537 -14.36 -20.43 -25.53
C GLY A 537 -15.17 -19.71 -26.62
N ASP A 538 -14.52 -18.99 -27.53
CA ASP A 538 -15.16 -18.20 -28.59
C ASP A 538 -16.12 -17.12 -28.05
N ASN A 539 -15.84 -16.61 -26.85
CA ASN A 539 -16.62 -15.61 -26.12
C ASN A 539 -18.00 -16.09 -25.65
N ILE A 540 -18.17 -17.40 -25.50
CA ILE A 540 -19.39 -18.01 -24.99
C ILE A 540 -19.12 -18.81 -23.71
N ALA A 541 -20.11 -18.85 -22.84
CA ALA A 541 -20.14 -19.75 -21.69
C ALA A 541 -21.52 -20.37 -21.59
N TYR A 542 -21.59 -21.61 -21.11
CA TYR A 542 -22.86 -22.32 -20.97
C TYR A 542 -23.36 -22.28 -19.54
N ARG A 543 -24.67 -22.31 -19.40
CA ARG A 543 -25.35 -22.53 -18.14
C ARG A 543 -26.12 -23.82 -18.19
N PHE A 544 -25.88 -24.67 -17.21
CA PHE A 544 -26.56 -25.94 -17.04
C PHE A 544 -27.41 -25.95 -15.77
N ASN A 545 -28.45 -26.70 -15.79
CA ASN A 545 -29.26 -27.02 -14.60
C ASN A 545 -29.41 -28.51 -14.54
N GLN A 546 -28.87 -29.14 -13.51
CA GLN A 546 -28.81 -30.59 -13.37
C GLN A 546 -28.20 -31.29 -14.59
N GLY A 547 -27.08 -30.74 -15.09
CA GLY A 547 -26.36 -31.27 -16.22
C GLY A 547 -27.01 -31.00 -17.59
N VAL A 548 -28.16 -30.32 -17.63
CA VAL A 548 -28.86 -30.00 -18.89
C VAL A 548 -28.61 -28.55 -19.27
N PRO A 549 -28.17 -28.29 -20.50
CA PRO A 549 -28.05 -26.95 -21.01
C PRO A 549 -29.38 -26.19 -20.97
N ASN A 550 -29.36 -24.96 -20.44
CA ASN A 550 -30.56 -24.13 -20.40
C ASN A 550 -30.34 -22.68 -20.84
N ALA A 551 -29.10 -22.24 -20.89
CA ALA A 551 -28.77 -20.92 -21.41
C ALA A 551 -27.34 -20.87 -21.94
N VAL A 552 -27.10 -19.94 -22.86
CA VAL A 552 -25.78 -19.53 -23.34
C VAL A 552 -25.54 -18.08 -22.96
N THR A 553 -24.35 -17.80 -22.48
CA THR A 553 -23.87 -16.46 -22.17
C THR A 553 -22.94 -16.01 -23.29
N TYR A 554 -23.22 -14.86 -23.88
CA TYR A 554 -22.38 -14.22 -24.90
C TYR A 554 -21.63 -13.05 -24.29
N ARG A 555 -20.36 -12.91 -24.65
CA ARG A 555 -19.51 -11.80 -24.24
C ARG A 555 -18.88 -11.14 -25.45
N LEU A 556 -18.55 -9.86 -25.33
CA LEU A 556 -17.70 -9.23 -26.34
C LEU A 556 -16.28 -9.79 -26.28
N PRO A 557 -15.65 -9.96 -27.46
CA PRO A 557 -14.26 -10.40 -27.49
C PRO A 557 -13.34 -9.36 -26.89
N ASP A 558 -12.23 -9.82 -26.40
CA ASP A 558 -11.11 -9.10 -25.81
C ASP A 558 -11.18 -7.58 -25.89
N PHE A 559 -11.47 -6.95 -24.80
CA PHE A 559 -11.63 -5.52 -24.74
C PHE A 559 -10.88 -4.93 -23.54
N GLY A 560 -10.26 -3.75 -23.75
CA GLY A 560 -9.58 -3.03 -22.70
C GLY A 560 -10.00 -1.58 -22.65
N HIS A 561 -9.97 -1.00 -21.47
CA HIS A 561 -10.10 0.44 -21.30
C HIS A 561 -8.91 1.00 -20.53
N ARG A 562 -8.54 2.22 -20.85
CA ARG A 562 -7.46 2.95 -20.19
C ARG A 562 -7.91 4.32 -19.77
N THR A 563 -7.60 4.69 -18.55
CA THR A 563 -7.90 6.02 -18.02
C THR A 563 -6.66 6.62 -17.40
N ILE A 564 -6.46 7.90 -17.63
CA ILE A 564 -5.37 8.68 -17.09
C ILE A 564 -5.97 9.82 -16.29
N THR A 565 -5.63 9.88 -14.99
CA THR A 565 -6.05 10.94 -14.08
C THR A 565 -4.83 11.72 -13.60
N ASN A 566 -4.88 13.04 -13.70
CA ASN A 566 -3.83 13.94 -13.22
C ASN A 566 -4.38 14.77 -12.06
N LEU A 567 -3.64 14.73 -10.96
CA LEU A 567 -3.93 15.51 -9.76
C LEU A 567 -2.81 16.53 -9.57
N ASN A 568 -3.16 17.78 -9.31
CA ASN A 568 -2.21 18.85 -9.02
C ASN A 568 -2.71 19.65 -7.83
N SER A 569 -1.81 20.00 -6.93
CA SER A 569 -2.19 20.68 -5.70
C SER A 569 -1.11 21.63 -5.24
N VAL A 570 -1.53 22.76 -4.71
CA VAL A 570 -0.66 23.73 -4.05
C VAL A 570 -1.19 23.97 -2.65
N PHE A 571 -0.31 24.07 -1.67
CA PHE A 571 -0.73 24.33 -0.30
C PHE A 571 0.20 25.29 0.43
N LEU A 572 -0.38 25.97 1.40
CA LEU A 572 0.30 26.79 2.40
C LEU A 572 -0.26 26.43 3.77
N GLN A 573 0.62 26.25 4.75
CA GLN A 573 0.23 26.01 6.14
C GLN A 573 1.14 26.73 7.12
N ASP A 574 0.62 27.03 8.30
CA ASP A 574 1.37 27.57 9.43
C ASP A 574 0.93 26.91 10.74
N ILE A 575 1.91 26.65 11.58
CA ILE A 575 1.73 26.21 12.95
C ILE A 575 2.30 27.32 13.84
N TRP A 576 1.43 28.01 14.56
CA TRP A 576 1.80 29.04 15.51
C TRP A 576 1.66 28.54 16.94
N THR A 577 2.77 28.55 17.66
CA THR A 577 2.81 28.10 19.05
C THR A 577 3.23 29.23 19.98
N ARG A 578 2.40 29.52 20.98
CA ARG A 578 2.70 30.52 22.01
C ARG A 578 2.29 29.99 23.37
N ASN A 579 3.26 29.83 24.26
CA ASN A 579 3.06 29.26 25.59
C ASN A 579 2.35 27.88 25.52
N ARG A 580 1.11 27.82 25.99
CA ARG A 580 0.28 26.60 26.07
C ARG A 580 -0.65 26.41 24.90
N LEU A 581 -0.71 27.37 23.98
CA LEU A 581 -1.63 27.37 22.83
C LEU A 581 -0.86 27.14 21.54
N THR A 582 -1.31 26.17 20.77
CA THR A 582 -0.90 25.95 19.39
C THR A 582 -2.10 26.12 18.48
N LEU A 583 -2.00 27.02 17.51
CA LEU A 583 -2.97 27.20 16.43
C LEU A 583 -2.36 26.70 15.13
N GLN A 584 -3.16 26.05 14.31
CA GLN A 584 -2.74 25.52 13.03
C GLN A 584 -3.72 25.94 11.95
N GLY A 585 -3.21 26.41 10.83
CA GLY A 585 -4.02 26.82 9.70
C GLY A 585 -3.41 26.33 8.40
N ALA A 586 -4.25 25.93 7.46
CA ALA A 586 -3.80 25.55 6.13
C ALA A 586 -4.84 25.92 5.06
N LEU A 587 -4.33 26.21 3.88
CA LEU A 587 -5.11 26.42 2.68
C LEU A 587 -4.51 25.55 1.59
N ARG A 588 -5.36 24.75 0.93
CA ARG A 588 -4.95 23.88 -0.16
C ARG A 588 -5.86 24.08 -1.35
N TRP A 589 -5.27 24.20 -2.52
CA TRP A 589 -5.96 24.19 -3.79
C TRP A 589 -5.66 22.89 -4.51
N ASP A 590 -6.69 22.24 -5.02
CA ASP A 590 -6.61 20.98 -5.75
C ASP A 590 -7.26 21.11 -7.12
N HIS A 591 -6.60 20.59 -8.14
CA HIS A 591 -7.12 20.47 -9.50
C HIS A 591 -6.94 19.05 -10.00
N VAL A 592 -8.02 18.49 -10.56
CA VAL A 592 -8.03 17.13 -11.10
C VAL A 592 -8.63 17.13 -12.50
N SER A 593 -7.97 16.42 -13.40
CA SER A 593 -8.47 16.15 -14.75
C SER A 593 -8.24 14.69 -15.12
N SER A 594 -9.10 14.16 -15.99
CA SER A 594 -8.94 12.80 -16.51
C SER A 594 -9.25 12.74 -18.01
N TYR A 595 -8.74 11.72 -18.66
CA TYR A 595 -9.05 11.40 -20.05
C TYR A 595 -8.77 9.93 -20.35
N SER A 596 -9.43 9.41 -21.36
CA SER A 596 -9.14 8.10 -21.96
C SER A 596 -8.50 8.30 -23.33
N PRO A 597 -7.39 7.62 -23.63
CA PRO A 597 -6.75 7.69 -24.96
C PRO A 597 -7.64 7.00 -26.02
N VAL A 598 -7.15 6.88 -27.24
CA VAL A 598 -7.80 6.04 -28.26
C VAL A 598 -7.81 4.59 -27.76
N GLU A 599 -8.97 3.96 -27.79
CA GLU A 599 -9.22 2.62 -27.26
C GLU A 599 -9.94 1.75 -28.28
N GLY A 600 -9.84 0.43 -28.15
CA GLY A 600 -10.52 -0.52 -29.02
C GLY A 600 -10.12 -1.96 -28.71
N ASN A 601 -10.78 -2.90 -29.39
CA ASN A 601 -10.47 -4.32 -29.29
C ASN A 601 -9.44 -4.81 -30.33
N GLY A 602 -8.81 -3.89 -31.06
CA GLY A 602 -7.87 -4.22 -32.13
C GLY A 602 -8.58 -4.65 -33.43
N THR A 603 -7.79 -4.84 -34.48
CA THR A 603 -8.30 -5.13 -35.83
C THR A 603 -8.57 -6.62 -36.09
N THR A 604 -8.25 -7.51 -35.16
CA THR A 604 -8.13 -8.94 -35.44
C THR A 604 -9.18 -9.82 -34.78
N LYS A 605 -9.91 -9.31 -33.78
CA LYS A 605 -10.89 -10.11 -33.05
C LYS A 605 -12.31 -9.66 -33.32
N THR A 606 -12.91 -10.33 -34.31
CA THR A 606 -14.35 -10.27 -34.57
C THR A 606 -15.00 -11.51 -33.96
N SER A 607 -16.20 -11.37 -33.45
CA SER A 607 -17.07 -12.49 -33.07
C SER A 607 -18.25 -12.59 -34.02
N ALA A 608 -19.01 -13.68 -33.96
CA ALA A 608 -20.27 -13.81 -34.67
C ALA A 608 -21.25 -12.66 -34.41
N PHE A 609 -21.10 -11.98 -33.26
CA PHE A 609 -21.96 -10.86 -32.83
C PHE A 609 -21.37 -9.49 -33.12
N ASN A 610 -20.09 -9.41 -33.44
CA ASN A 610 -19.40 -8.17 -33.75
C ASN A 610 -18.41 -8.41 -34.88
N ALA A 611 -18.87 -8.23 -36.09
CA ALA A 611 -18.09 -8.45 -37.31
C ALA A 611 -17.09 -7.32 -37.60
N GLN A 612 -17.19 -6.19 -36.89
CA GLN A 612 -16.34 -5.03 -37.12
C GLN A 612 -15.53 -4.70 -35.86
N PRO A 613 -14.28 -4.22 -36.01
CA PRO A 613 -13.51 -3.72 -34.90
C PRO A 613 -14.22 -2.57 -34.19
N ILE A 614 -14.20 -2.60 -32.87
CA ILE A 614 -14.70 -1.51 -32.03
C ILE A 614 -13.55 -0.58 -31.72
N SER A 615 -13.73 0.71 -31.99
CA SER A 615 -12.74 1.75 -31.65
C SER A 615 -13.43 3.01 -31.16
N PHE A 616 -12.84 3.63 -30.16
CA PHE A 616 -13.27 4.92 -29.62
C PHE A 616 -12.15 5.95 -29.75
N PRO A 617 -12.46 7.20 -30.12
CA PRO A 617 -11.49 8.27 -30.11
C PRO A 617 -11.08 8.63 -28.67
N VAL A 618 -10.15 9.57 -28.55
CA VAL A 618 -9.84 10.18 -27.23
C VAL A 618 -11.11 10.76 -26.63
N VAL A 619 -11.43 10.33 -25.41
CA VAL A 619 -12.56 10.84 -24.65
C VAL A 619 -12.02 11.68 -23.49
N GLN A 620 -12.38 12.96 -23.47
CA GLN A 620 -12.09 13.81 -22.30
C GLN A 620 -12.92 13.32 -21.12
N GLY A 621 -12.25 13.12 -20.02
CA GLY A 621 -12.88 12.72 -18.77
C GLY A 621 -13.50 13.90 -18.04
N VAL A 622 -13.54 13.81 -16.75
CA VAL A 622 -14.07 14.84 -15.88
C VAL A 622 -12.96 15.84 -15.58
N ASP A 623 -13.16 17.11 -15.93
CA ASP A 623 -12.40 18.24 -15.40
C ASP A 623 -13.07 18.64 -14.08
N ALA A 624 -12.85 17.77 -13.08
CA ALA A 624 -13.51 17.84 -11.80
C ALA A 624 -12.76 18.72 -10.82
N TYR A 625 -12.79 18.88 -9.72
CA TYR A 625 -12.14 19.66 -8.68
C TYR A 625 -11.30 20.83 -9.18
N ASN A 626 -11.71 21.98 -8.81
CA ASN A 626 -10.94 23.21 -8.86
C ASN A 626 -11.24 23.93 -7.53
N ASP A 627 -10.88 23.29 -6.44
CA ASP A 627 -11.39 23.60 -5.13
C ASP A 627 -10.32 24.09 -4.17
N LEU A 628 -10.71 25.08 -3.38
CA LEU A 628 -9.94 25.58 -2.27
C LEU A 628 -10.45 24.95 -0.96
N THR A 629 -9.54 24.29 -0.21
CA THR A 629 -9.90 23.53 0.99
C THR A 629 -9.20 24.10 2.23
N PRO A 630 -9.92 24.89 3.07
CA PRO A 630 -9.37 25.42 4.31
C PRO A 630 -9.37 24.36 5.42
N ARG A 631 -8.37 24.45 6.31
CA ARG A 631 -8.20 23.58 7.46
C ARG A 631 -7.69 24.38 8.64
N VAL A 632 -8.25 24.17 9.82
CA VAL A 632 -7.87 24.84 11.05
C VAL A 632 -7.84 23.85 12.19
N ALA A 633 -6.90 24.05 13.11
CA ALA A 633 -6.81 23.23 14.31
C ALA A 633 -6.23 24.03 15.47
N ALA A 634 -6.52 23.58 16.67
CA ALA A 634 -6.01 24.15 17.91
C ALA A 634 -5.67 23.04 18.91
N ALA A 635 -4.60 23.24 19.66
CA ALA A 635 -4.25 22.41 20.81
C ALA A 635 -3.93 23.32 21.99
N TYR A 636 -4.46 23.01 23.18
CA TYR A 636 -4.23 23.78 24.40
C TYR A 636 -3.85 22.85 25.55
N ASP A 637 -2.65 23.03 26.08
CA ASP A 637 -2.18 22.36 27.29
C ASP A 637 -2.78 23.00 28.52
N ILE A 638 -3.76 22.33 29.15
CA ILE A 638 -4.55 22.89 30.23
C ILE A 638 -3.67 23.28 31.42
N PHE A 639 -2.74 22.40 31.79
CA PHE A 639 -1.93 22.57 33.00
C PHE A 639 -0.50 23.08 32.71
N GLY A 640 -0.09 23.11 31.43
CA GLY A 640 1.26 23.48 31.02
C GLY A 640 2.33 22.45 31.35
N ASN A 641 1.95 21.21 31.63
CA ASN A 641 2.84 20.12 32.00
C ASN A 641 2.95 19.02 30.92
N GLY A 642 2.33 19.19 29.77
CA GLY A 642 2.35 18.24 28.69
C GLY A 642 1.59 16.93 28.93
N LYS A 643 0.76 16.85 29.97
CA LYS A 643 0.03 15.64 30.35
C LYS A 643 -1.45 15.65 29.94
N THR A 644 -2.03 16.84 29.76
CA THR A 644 -3.45 16.99 29.42
C THR A 644 -3.65 18.11 28.41
N ALA A 645 -4.13 17.78 27.22
CA ALA A 645 -4.43 18.74 26.16
C ALA A 645 -5.87 18.61 25.66
N VAL A 646 -6.50 19.73 25.36
CA VAL A 646 -7.72 19.81 24.57
C VAL A 646 -7.31 20.11 23.13
N LYS A 647 -7.83 19.30 22.19
CA LYS A 647 -7.52 19.43 20.77
C LYS A 647 -8.82 19.62 19.99
N PHE A 648 -8.78 20.53 19.04
CA PHE A 648 -9.84 20.78 18.08
C PHE A 648 -9.24 20.74 16.69
N ASN A 649 -9.91 20.10 15.75
CA ASN A 649 -9.59 20.24 14.33
C ASN A 649 -10.86 20.28 13.49
N TRP A 650 -10.81 21.06 12.44
CA TRP A 650 -11.84 21.16 11.42
C TRP A 650 -11.17 21.37 10.07
N GLY A 651 -11.67 20.71 9.04
CA GLY A 651 -11.14 20.88 7.70
C GLY A 651 -12.09 20.36 6.63
N ARG A 652 -12.02 20.98 5.45
CA ARG A 652 -12.60 20.48 4.24
C ARG A 652 -11.55 19.65 3.51
N TYR A 653 -11.93 18.46 3.06
CA TYR A 653 -11.10 17.57 2.28
C TYR A 653 -11.89 17.08 1.07
N LEU A 654 -11.19 16.79 -0.01
CA LEU A 654 -11.77 16.18 -1.19
C LEU A 654 -11.62 14.66 -1.10
N ALA A 655 -12.55 13.93 -1.72
CA ALA A 655 -12.35 12.53 -1.98
C ALA A 655 -11.18 12.37 -2.96
N TYR A 656 -10.41 11.32 -2.80
CA TYR A 656 -9.29 11.10 -3.70
C TYR A 656 -9.79 10.71 -5.09
N ALA A 657 -9.27 11.40 -6.09
CA ALA A 657 -9.54 11.07 -7.48
C ALA A 657 -8.72 9.84 -7.90
N ALA A 658 -9.38 8.88 -8.48
CA ALA A 658 -8.77 7.66 -8.99
C ALA A 658 -9.33 7.33 -10.39
N ASN A 659 -8.84 6.29 -11.03
CA ASN A 659 -9.38 5.83 -12.30
C ASN A 659 -10.60 4.91 -12.07
N ASP A 660 -11.58 5.40 -11.35
CA ASP A 660 -12.87 4.77 -11.07
C ASP A 660 -14.01 5.78 -11.31
N ALA A 661 -15.24 5.39 -11.04
CA ALA A 661 -16.36 6.32 -11.10
C ALA A 661 -16.20 7.46 -10.05
N PRO A 662 -16.43 8.75 -10.41
CA PRO A 662 -17.00 9.25 -11.67
C PRO A 662 -15.99 9.48 -12.80
N TYR A 663 -14.69 9.31 -12.60
CA TYR A 663 -13.64 9.75 -13.53
C TYR A 663 -13.57 8.94 -14.82
N ILE A 664 -14.19 7.75 -14.85
CA ILE A 664 -14.27 6.88 -16.01
C ILE A 664 -15.69 6.76 -16.58
N SER A 665 -16.69 7.37 -15.94
CA SER A 665 -18.11 7.13 -16.26
C SER A 665 -18.52 7.54 -17.67
N ASN A 666 -17.80 8.45 -18.29
CA ASN A 666 -18.03 8.87 -19.68
C ASN A 666 -17.15 8.11 -20.70
N ASN A 667 -16.34 7.16 -20.26
CA ASN A 667 -15.58 6.31 -21.17
C ASN A 667 -16.47 5.20 -21.74
N PRO A 668 -16.80 5.22 -23.05
CA PRO A 668 -17.66 4.21 -23.66
C PRO A 668 -17.06 2.80 -23.63
N ALA A 669 -15.74 2.70 -23.57
CA ALA A 669 -15.05 1.41 -23.48
C ALA A 669 -15.35 0.66 -22.17
N VAL A 670 -15.53 1.37 -21.07
CA VAL A 670 -15.91 0.79 -19.77
C VAL A 670 -17.28 0.10 -19.84
N THR A 671 -18.23 0.74 -20.51
CA THR A 671 -19.59 0.17 -20.66
C THR A 671 -19.55 -1.08 -21.54
N ILE A 672 -18.81 -1.04 -22.63
CA ILE A 672 -18.76 -2.15 -23.58
C ILE A 672 -18.02 -3.37 -23.00
N GLN A 673 -16.96 -3.16 -22.24
CA GLN A 673 -16.22 -4.26 -21.62
C GLN A 673 -17.09 -5.17 -20.76
N SER A 674 -18.14 -4.63 -20.16
CA SER A 674 -19.05 -5.38 -19.27
C SER A 674 -20.30 -5.94 -19.96
N VAL A 675 -20.43 -5.79 -21.28
CA VAL A 675 -21.63 -6.28 -21.98
C VAL A 675 -21.66 -7.80 -22.02
N VAL A 676 -22.67 -8.34 -21.39
CA VAL A 676 -22.97 -9.77 -21.34
C VAL A 676 -24.44 -9.98 -21.68
N THR A 677 -24.70 -10.92 -22.58
CA THR A 677 -26.07 -11.27 -22.97
C THR A 677 -26.30 -12.74 -22.71
N ASN A 678 -27.33 -13.07 -21.93
CA ASN A 678 -27.77 -14.45 -21.71
C ASN A 678 -28.97 -14.73 -22.61
N ARG A 679 -28.92 -15.87 -23.29
CA ARG A 679 -30.05 -16.37 -24.09
C ARG A 679 -30.43 -17.77 -23.65
N ALA A 680 -31.72 -18.02 -23.58
CA ALA A 680 -32.22 -19.38 -23.37
C ALA A 680 -31.77 -20.28 -24.55
N TRP A 681 -31.35 -21.48 -24.21
CA TRP A 681 -30.91 -22.47 -25.19
C TRP A 681 -31.35 -23.85 -24.77
N THR A 682 -31.86 -24.61 -25.73
CA THR A 682 -32.23 -26.02 -25.54
C THR A 682 -31.45 -26.86 -26.54
N ASP A 683 -30.61 -27.76 -26.03
CA ASP A 683 -29.82 -28.69 -26.85
C ASP A 683 -30.71 -29.87 -27.32
N GLY A 684 -31.42 -29.67 -28.41
CA GLY A 684 -32.37 -30.63 -28.94
C GLY A 684 -31.74 -31.90 -29.52
N ASN A 685 -30.51 -31.83 -29.99
CA ASN A 685 -29.78 -32.95 -30.57
C ASN A 685 -28.72 -33.55 -29.63
N ASN A 686 -28.59 -33.00 -28.45
CA ASN A 686 -27.69 -33.41 -27.37
C ASN A 686 -26.19 -33.40 -27.78
N ASN A 687 -25.79 -32.50 -28.69
CA ASN A 687 -24.42 -32.40 -29.13
C ASN A 687 -23.59 -31.34 -28.35
N LYS A 688 -24.21 -30.61 -27.45
CA LYS A 688 -23.63 -29.50 -26.66
C LYS A 688 -23.05 -28.37 -27.54
N ILE A 689 -23.57 -28.22 -28.73
CA ILE A 689 -23.25 -27.12 -29.64
C ILE A 689 -24.50 -26.25 -29.76
N VAL A 690 -24.31 -24.95 -29.64
CA VAL A 690 -25.42 -23.99 -29.82
C VAL A 690 -25.80 -23.99 -31.31
N ASP A 691 -26.95 -24.58 -31.62
CA ASP A 691 -27.54 -24.53 -32.94
C ASP A 691 -28.12 -23.12 -33.16
N CYS A 692 -27.70 -22.49 -34.26
CA CYS A 692 -28.14 -21.13 -34.58
C CYS A 692 -29.54 -21.06 -35.22
N ASP A 693 -30.33 -22.13 -35.18
CA ASP A 693 -31.74 -22.12 -35.58
C ASP A 693 -32.57 -21.48 -34.47
N LEU A 694 -32.39 -20.20 -34.31
CA LEU A 694 -33.16 -19.35 -33.37
C LEU A 694 -34.33 -18.68 -34.08
#